data_6f8f54f47310ff6c4142fe83ba0e0601
#
_entry.id   6f8f54f47310ff6c4142fe83ba0e0601
#
_cell.length_a   1.000
_cell.length_b   1.000
_cell.length_c   1.000
_cell.angle_alpha   90.00
_cell.angle_beta   90.00
_cell.angle_gamma   90.00
#
_symmetry.space_group_name_H-M   'P 1'
#
loop_
_entity.id
_entity.type
_entity.pdbx_description
1 polymer ?
#
loop_
_entity_poly.entity_id
_entity_poly.type
_entity_poly.pdbx_seq_one_letter_code
_entity_poly.pdbx_strand_id
1 'polypeptide(L)'
;MRALLVGVCALVAGATAIADASPASDLGAAYQAYDANDLDGAKAALARLDDDKLVAKDYALWLRGMVALRTGDAAKADAAFRELGQLGGTRFAREVPWRRADVLWLRGDRADAAKAYAKLIAADTASDNGDVGTAKFRIAQAATGKAQIAAYRRVVIEHPAHPLAPEAMKHLEAPLTIADRIERAKQLQAAHEWDEAVVELQQLPQKLTKEQARERDYWLGTTLFKMRRRYGEAGKLLLGVYKQMGASAASAMFHGARALSRADKDDEAIVWYKKVVAQYPSTTYAQEAAFLAGWLDFNRGNYKKALAPLERSLAKYPRSKWVDDALWYLGLSHYFLGDWAKAKERLSALAKRGGSLEGGKGKYWLARIEERLDDRPAAIEGYTDTIKRYPFSWYALLSHARLQKLGVTVPPFGVDNPKPRGPDLAATVDESLAKDPLIQKADELIAAGMGTDAGIELHRDERAFLKRNPRGAAFAMLLDRYRKAGNFNRPWMLAVVYQGGALNGPPIDDARRWWENAYPRAYRELVEKHQHLGKNPDGYLYAIMRKESGFDPHVLSYADAQGLLQMIPATTRRVAKELGIPYDAGSLYDPEFNVKTGSWYIGHVLNKFKLQIPLGSGSFNSGPRPVMRWIDKWGDREIDELVELVPYTQTREYMKKVTENFARYQYLYENKVYVQPLAVDKAYLDDRITY
;
A
#
# COMPACT_ATOMS: atom_id res chain seq x y z
N MET A 1 6.72 -15.83 -4.92
CA MET A 1 6.87 -14.64 -5.74
C MET A 1 7.99 -13.67 -5.30
N ARG A 2 9.10 -14.17 -4.73
CA ARG A 2 10.30 -13.39 -4.38
C ARG A 2 11.60 -13.95 -4.96
N ALA A 3 11.53 -14.96 -5.83
CA ALA A 3 12.70 -15.59 -6.43
C ALA A 3 13.08 -15.06 -7.85
N LEU A 4 12.48 -13.94 -8.28
CA LEU A 4 12.73 -13.35 -9.62
C LEU A 4 13.02 -11.84 -9.57
N LEU A 5 13.61 -11.36 -8.47
CA LEU A 5 14.10 -9.98 -8.34
C LEU A 5 15.63 -9.96 -8.21
N VAL A 6 16.30 -10.78 -9.02
CA VAL A 6 17.75 -10.71 -9.19
C VAL A 6 18.00 -10.22 -10.61
N GLY A 7 18.33 -8.96 -10.69
CA GLY A 7 18.87 -8.39 -11.91
C GLY A 7 18.27 -7.04 -12.27
N VAL A 8 18.83 -6.00 -11.78
CA VAL A 8 19.21 -4.73 -12.37
C VAL A 8 19.53 -3.73 -11.25
N CYS A 9 20.70 -3.82 -10.68
CA CYS A 9 21.40 -2.69 -10.08
C CYS A 9 22.80 -2.69 -10.71
N ALA A 10 22.89 -2.21 -11.92
CA ALA A 10 24.17 -1.89 -12.52
C ALA A 10 24.04 -0.55 -13.24
N LEU A 11 25.00 0.31 -12.91
CA LEU A 11 25.35 1.58 -13.53
C LEU A 11 24.80 2.85 -12.86
N VAL A 12 25.35 3.15 -11.69
CA VAL A 12 25.85 4.50 -11.44
C VAL A 12 27.37 4.39 -11.42
N ALA A 13 27.98 4.41 -12.58
CA ALA A 13 29.39 4.62 -12.73
C ALA A 13 29.67 6.13 -12.69
N GLY A 14 29.93 6.63 -11.49
CA GLY A 14 30.36 7.99 -11.25
C GLY A 14 31.50 7.99 -10.23
N ALA A 15 32.72 8.20 -10.71
CA ALA A 15 33.96 8.46 -9.96
C ALA A 15 34.42 7.33 -9.02
N THR A 16 35.30 6.49 -9.48
CA THR A 16 36.21 5.70 -8.66
C THR A 16 37.13 6.62 -7.86
N ALA A 17 36.66 7.12 -6.73
CA ALA A 17 37.57 7.35 -5.62
C ALA A 17 38.04 5.95 -5.21
N ILE A 18 39.35 5.73 -5.16
CA ILE A 18 39.95 4.57 -4.50
C ILE A 18 39.52 4.71 -3.03
N ALA A 19 38.41 4.08 -2.69
CA ALA A 19 37.94 4.01 -1.30
C ALA A 19 39.02 3.15 -0.59
N ASP A 20 39.58 3.69 0.49
CA ASP A 20 40.46 2.93 1.39
C ASP A 20 39.77 1.61 1.73
N ALA A 21 40.47 0.50 1.55
CA ALA A 21 39.95 -0.84 1.79
C ALA A 21 39.59 -0.96 3.28
N SER A 22 38.28 -0.86 3.56
CA SER A 22 37.74 -1.01 4.92
C SER A 22 36.94 -2.32 4.99
N PRO A 23 36.82 -2.94 6.18
CA PRO A 23 35.99 -4.14 6.31
C PRO A 23 34.56 -3.94 5.82
N ALA A 24 33.98 -2.74 5.99
CA ALA A 24 32.65 -2.41 5.45
C ALA A 24 32.61 -2.42 3.92
N SER A 25 33.65 -1.86 3.23
CA SER A 25 33.70 -1.85 1.76
C SER A 25 33.85 -3.25 1.18
N ASP A 26 34.63 -4.13 1.81
CA ASP A 26 34.76 -5.54 1.38
C ASP A 26 33.45 -6.33 1.63
N LEU A 27 32.74 -6.07 2.73
CA LEU A 27 31.42 -6.65 2.98
C LEU A 27 30.42 -6.22 1.88
N GLY A 28 30.38 -4.94 1.56
CA GLY A 28 29.52 -4.42 0.50
C GLY A 28 29.84 -5.04 -0.87
N ALA A 29 31.12 -5.12 -1.22
CA ALA A 29 31.58 -5.76 -2.45
C ALA A 29 31.18 -7.25 -2.52
N ALA A 30 31.26 -7.96 -1.39
CA ALA A 30 30.85 -9.36 -1.31
C ALA A 30 29.35 -9.55 -1.55
N TYR A 31 28.50 -8.70 -0.96
CA TYR A 31 27.06 -8.72 -1.20
C TYR A 31 26.69 -8.34 -2.63
N GLN A 32 27.32 -7.31 -3.20
CA GLN A 32 27.08 -6.90 -4.59
C GLN A 32 27.44 -8.03 -5.58
N ALA A 33 28.57 -8.70 -5.38
CA ALA A 33 28.96 -9.84 -6.20
C ALA A 33 27.98 -11.01 -6.06
N TYR A 34 27.54 -11.31 -4.83
CA TYR A 34 26.55 -12.36 -4.57
C TYR A 34 25.20 -12.07 -5.25
N ASP A 35 24.71 -10.86 -5.16
CA ASP A 35 23.44 -10.42 -5.77
C ASP A 35 23.54 -10.43 -7.31
N ALA A 36 24.71 -10.10 -7.85
CA ALA A 36 25.01 -10.22 -9.28
C ALA A 36 25.21 -11.68 -9.74
N ASN A 37 25.05 -12.68 -8.84
CA ASN A 37 25.33 -14.09 -9.09
C ASN A 37 26.81 -14.41 -9.42
N ASP A 38 27.72 -13.50 -9.09
CA ASP A 38 29.16 -13.72 -9.16
C ASP A 38 29.67 -14.35 -7.86
N LEU A 39 29.56 -15.68 -7.78
CA LEU A 39 29.93 -16.41 -6.55
C LEU A 39 31.46 -16.43 -6.33
N ASP A 40 32.27 -16.34 -7.38
CA ASP A 40 33.71 -16.32 -7.25
C ASP A 40 34.18 -14.92 -6.80
N GLY A 41 33.61 -13.86 -7.31
CA GLY A 41 33.83 -12.49 -6.82
C GLY A 41 33.40 -12.37 -5.34
N ALA A 42 32.26 -12.93 -4.98
CA ALA A 42 31.79 -12.96 -3.58
C ALA A 42 32.78 -13.71 -2.65
N LYS A 43 33.28 -14.89 -3.06
CA LYS A 43 34.34 -15.62 -2.33
C LYS A 43 35.60 -14.81 -2.15
N ALA A 44 36.07 -14.16 -3.24
CA ALA A 44 37.28 -13.36 -3.20
C ALA A 44 37.15 -12.16 -2.26
N ALA A 45 36.00 -11.48 -2.27
CA ALA A 45 35.71 -10.38 -1.35
C ALA A 45 35.65 -10.88 0.11
N LEU A 46 34.89 -11.96 0.35
CA LEU A 46 34.82 -12.59 1.68
C LEU A 46 36.18 -13.07 2.22
N ALA A 47 37.09 -13.48 1.35
CA ALA A 47 38.46 -13.90 1.76
C ALA A 47 39.31 -12.76 2.33
N ARG A 48 39.01 -11.51 1.99
CA ARG A 48 39.72 -10.33 2.51
C ARG A 48 39.14 -9.86 3.85
N LEU A 49 37.91 -10.28 4.18
CA LEU A 49 37.21 -9.87 5.41
C LEU A 49 37.84 -10.51 6.66
N ASP A 50 38.12 -9.67 7.64
CA ASP A 50 38.33 -10.03 9.03
C ASP A 50 37.02 -9.82 9.77
N ASP A 51 36.25 -10.92 9.96
CA ASP A 51 34.90 -10.87 10.53
C ASP A 51 34.91 -10.31 11.98
N ASP A 52 36.03 -10.43 12.70
CA ASP A 52 36.13 -9.93 14.08
C ASP A 52 36.29 -8.39 14.15
N LYS A 53 36.56 -7.74 13.02
CA LYS A 53 36.58 -6.28 12.91
C LYS A 53 35.23 -5.69 12.50
N LEU A 54 34.22 -6.52 12.19
CA LEU A 54 32.91 -6.10 11.79
C LEU A 54 31.94 -6.03 12.98
N VAL A 55 31.19 -4.95 13.09
CA VAL A 55 30.01 -4.87 13.95
C VAL A 55 28.89 -5.73 13.36
N ALA A 56 28.74 -5.73 12.05
CA ALA A 56 27.78 -6.55 11.29
C ALA A 56 28.34 -7.95 10.95
N LYS A 57 29.08 -8.60 11.86
CA LYS A 57 29.66 -9.93 11.69
C LYS A 57 28.63 -10.97 11.25
N ASP A 58 27.40 -10.88 11.72
CA ASP A 58 26.31 -11.77 11.34
C ASP A 58 26.00 -11.72 9.85
N TYR A 59 26.17 -10.59 9.20
CA TYR A 59 26.02 -10.45 7.75
C TYR A 59 27.13 -11.17 6.98
N ALA A 60 28.37 -11.06 7.44
CA ALA A 60 29.49 -11.77 6.84
C ALA A 60 29.32 -13.29 6.95
N LEU A 61 28.96 -13.79 8.16
CA LEU A 61 28.71 -15.22 8.40
C LEU A 61 27.52 -15.75 7.59
N TRP A 62 26.45 -14.97 7.49
CA TRP A 62 25.31 -15.32 6.65
C TRP A 62 25.73 -15.49 5.19
N LEU A 63 26.45 -14.52 4.65
CA LEU A 63 26.90 -14.55 3.25
C LEU A 63 27.91 -15.69 3.00
N ARG A 64 28.86 -15.94 3.92
CA ARG A 64 29.77 -17.09 3.84
C ARG A 64 28.98 -18.41 3.75
N GLY A 65 27.99 -18.57 4.61
CA GLY A 65 27.12 -19.74 4.61
C GLY A 65 26.34 -19.91 3.30
N MET A 66 25.76 -18.83 2.79
CA MET A 66 24.99 -18.83 1.54
C MET A 66 25.85 -19.09 0.31
N VAL A 67 27.01 -18.48 0.22
CA VAL A 67 27.98 -18.72 -0.88
C VAL A 67 28.46 -20.16 -0.85
N ALA A 68 28.80 -20.69 0.33
CA ALA A 68 29.20 -22.09 0.50
C ALA A 68 28.09 -23.08 0.11
N LEU A 69 26.83 -22.82 0.50
CA LEU A 69 25.67 -23.63 0.07
C LEU A 69 25.54 -23.66 -1.45
N ARG A 70 25.62 -22.48 -2.11
CA ARG A 70 25.43 -22.36 -3.56
C ARG A 70 26.57 -22.96 -4.37
N THR A 71 27.78 -23.03 -3.77
CA THR A 71 28.96 -23.64 -4.40
C THR A 71 29.19 -25.10 -3.98
N GLY A 72 28.27 -25.69 -3.20
CA GLY A 72 28.33 -27.10 -2.83
C GLY A 72 29.28 -27.43 -1.67
N ASP A 73 29.86 -26.46 -0.98
CA ASP A 73 30.76 -26.66 0.17
C ASP A 73 29.96 -26.78 1.49
N ALA A 74 29.42 -27.97 1.73
CA ALA A 74 28.58 -28.21 2.90
C ALA A 74 29.33 -28.03 4.23
N ALA A 75 30.64 -28.27 4.26
CA ALA A 75 31.45 -28.15 5.46
C ALA A 75 31.59 -26.68 5.89
N LYS A 76 31.94 -25.79 4.94
CA LYS A 76 32.01 -24.35 5.19
C LYS A 76 30.65 -23.75 5.49
N ALA A 77 29.61 -24.21 4.80
CA ALA A 77 28.25 -23.75 5.06
C ALA A 77 27.80 -24.07 6.50
N ASP A 78 28.02 -25.31 6.98
CA ASP A 78 27.71 -25.72 8.35
C ASP A 78 28.49 -24.92 9.40
N ALA A 79 29.81 -24.71 9.16
CA ALA A 79 30.63 -23.93 10.07
C ALA A 79 30.10 -22.49 10.22
N ALA A 80 29.82 -21.83 9.11
CA ALA A 80 29.32 -20.46 9.10
C ALA A 80 27.94 -20.33 9.76
N PHE A 81 26.98 -21.20 9.43
CA PHE A 81 25.64 -21.16 10.04
C PHE A 81 25.63 -21.61 11.51
N ARG A 82 26.57 -22.46 11.93
CA ARG A 82 26.71 -22.82 13.34
C ARG A 82 27.22 -21.64 14.16
N GLU A 83 28.26 -20.94 13.69
CA GLU A 83 28.78 -19.73 14.30
C GLU A 83 27.71 -18.64 14.36
N LEU A 84 27.05 -18.38 13.23
CA LEU A 84 25.94 -17.41 13.16
C LEU A 84 24.82 -17.74 14.15
N GLY A 85 24.49 -19.02 14.33
CA GLY A 85 23.48 -19.49 15.27
C GLY A 85 23.84 -19.28 16.76
N GLN A 86 25.12 -19.04 17.06
CA GLN A 86 25.59 -18.73 18.40
C GLN A 86 25.54 -17.23 18.71
N LEU A 87 25.41 -16.37 17.66
CA LEU A 87 25.30 -14.92 17.82
C LEU A 87 23.92 -14.54 18.33
N GLY A 88 23.88 -13.84 19.47
CA GLY A 88 22.64 -13.27 19.99
C GLY A 88 22.17 -12.07 19.14
N GLY A 89 20.85 -11.91 19.01
CA GLY A 89 20.26 -10.70 18.43
C GLY A 89 20.42 -10.51 16.94
N THR A 90 20.84 -11.53 16.20
CA THR A 90 20.91 -11.46 14.73
C THR A 90 19.51 -11.52 14.07
N ARG A 91 19.30 -10.80 12.97
CA ARG A 91 18.07 -10.91 12.19
C ARG A 91 17.90 -12.29 11.53
N PHE A 92 18.98 -13.01 11.35
CA PHE A 92 18.99 -14.31 10.67
C PHE A 92 18.60 -15.49 11.59
N ALA A 93 18.33 -15.24 12.88
CA ALA A 93 18.07 -16.29 13.87
C ALA A 93 16.95 -17.27 13.44
N ARG A 94 15.91 -16.80 12.76
CA ARG A 94 14.83 -17.65 12.24
C ARG A 94 15.22 -18.47 11.01
N GLU A 95 16.14 -17.96 10.20
CA GLU A 95 16.56 -18.59 8.95
C GLU A 95 17.67 -19.64 9.15
N VAL A 96 18.55 -19.42 10.12
CA VAL A 96 19.68 -20.32 10.37
C VAL A 96 19.26 -21.79 10.48
N PRO A 97 18.19 -22.18 11.22
CA PRO A 97 17.76 -23.57 11.28
C PRO A 97 17.36 -24.15 9.91
N TRP A 98 16.74 -23.35 9.04
CA TRP A 98 16.39 -23.76 7.69
C TRP A 98 17.63 -23.99 6.82
N ARG A 99 18.59 -23.05 6.87
CA ARG A 99 19.86 -23.18 6.14
C ARG A 99 20.67 -24.40 6.62
N ARG A 100 20.62 -24.71 7.90
CA ARG A 100 21.26 -25.93 8.42
C ARG A 100 20.56 -27.20 7.93
N ALA A 101 19.26 -27.21 7.77
CA ALA A 101 18.54 -28.31 7.12
C ALA A 101 18.94 -28.42 5.63
N ASP A 102 19.16 -27.29 4.93
CA ASP A 102 19.68 -27.27 3.56
C ASP A 102 21.10 -27.86 3.48
N VAL A 103 21.94 -27.64 4.50
CA VAL A 103 23.30 -28.24 4.59
C VAL A 103 23.20 -29.77 4.73
N LEU A 104 22.30 -30.29 5.58
CA LEU A 104 22.07 -31.74 5.68
C LEU A 104 21.65 -32.32 4.33
N TRP A 105 20.74 -31.60 3.63
CA TRP A 105 20.33 -32.01 2.30
C TRP A 105 21.48 -32.04 1.30
N LEU A 106 22.35 -31.03 1.32
CA LEU A 106 23.52 -30.93 0.45
C LEU A 106 24.54 -32.06 0.71
N ARG A 107 24.72 -32.47 1.96
CA ARG A 107 25.57 -33.62 2.36
C ARG A 107 25.05 -34.97 1.88
N GLY A 108 23.79 -35.04 1.49
CA GLY A 108 23.11 -36.30 1.20
C GLY A 108 22.44 -36.98 2.41
N ASP A 109 22.46 -36.35 3.58
CA ASP A 109 21.82 -36.80 4.83
C ASP A 109 20.30 -36.56 4.76
N ARG A 110 19.66 -37.09 3.69
CA ARG A 110 18.30 -36.76 3.30
C ARG A 110 17.23 -37.05 4.37
N ALA A 111 17.41 -38.16 5.10
CA ALA A 111 16.48 -38.57 6.16
C ALA A 111 16.51 -37.55 7.33
N ASP A 112 17.69 -37.09 7.73
CA ASP A 112 17.84 -36.12 8.81
C ASP A 112 17.44 -34.71 8.37
N ALA A 113 17.73 -34.33 7.13
CA ALA A 113 17.22 -33.10 6.52
C ALA A 113 15.68 -33.11 6.54
N ALA A 114 15.04 -34.19 6.11
CA ALA A 114 13.57 -34.30 6.10
C ALA A 114 12.96 -34.19 7.50
N LYS A 115 13.58 -34.79 8.52
CA LYS A 115 13.18 -34.63 9.93
C LYS A 115 13.31 -33.19 10.40
N ALA A 116 14.44 -32.52 10.04
CA ALA A 116 14.69 -31.13 10.39
C ALA A 116 13.65 -30.21 9.76
N TYR A 117 13.37 -30.35 8.46
CA TYR A 117 12.31 -29.58 7.78
C TYR A 117 10.94 -29.83 8.41
N ALA A 118 10.57 -31.09 8.68
CA ALA A 118 9.29 -31.41 9.30
C ALA A 118 9.11 -30.76 10.67
N LYS A 119 10.18 -30.73 11.48
CA LYS A 119 10.18 -30.03 12.78
C LYS A 119 10.01 -28.54 12.63
N LEU A 120 10.69 -27.92 11.65
CA LEU A 120 10.60 -26.48 11.39
C LEU A 120 9.19 -26.09 10.91
N ILE A 121 8.61 -26.87 10.00
CA ILE A 121 7.23 -26.67 9.51
C ILE A 121 6.22 -26.80 10.67
N ALA A 122 6.38 -27.80 11.53
CA ALA A 122 5.48 -28.04 12.67
C ALA A 122 5.57 -26.92 13.74
N ALA A 123 6.72 -26.29 13.88
CA ALA A 123 6.93 -25.18 14.81
C ALA A 123 6.41 -23.82 14.27
N ASP A 124 5.83 -23.78 13.07
CA ASP A 124 5.40 -22.57 12.37
C ASP A 124 6.51 -21.49 12.32
N THR A 125 7.75 -21.95 12.27
CA THR A 125 8.93 -21.09 12.13
C THR A 125 9.23 -20.81 10.66
N ALA A 126 8.19 -20.70 9.83
CA ALA A 126 8.36 -20.33 8.44
C ALA A 126 9.08 -18.98 8.39
N SER A 127 10.27 -18.95 7.82
CA SER A 127 10.90 -17.71 7.46
C SER A 127 10.03 -17.02 6.40
N ASP A 128 9.97 -15.70 6.39
CA ASP A 128 9.31 -14.93 5.32
C ASP A 128 9.89 -15.28 3.93
N ASN A 129 11.03 -15.92 3.87
CA ASN A 129 11.70 -16.40 2.67
C ASN A 129 11.12 -17.70 2.10
N GLY A 130 10.04 -18.18 2.67
CA GLY A 130 9.04 -18.98 1.98
C GLY A 130 9.48 -20.33 1.42
N ASP A 131 10.37 -21.06 2.06
CA ASP A 131 10.83 -22.33 1.51
C ASP A 131 10.08 -23.56 2.02
N VAL A 132 8.87 -23.37 2.57
CA VAL A 132 8.02 -24.46 3.02
C VAL A 132 7.68 -25.42 1.86
N GLY A 133 7.44 -24.87 0.67
CA GLY A 133 7.19 -25.66 -0.54
C GLY A 133 8.39 -26.53 -0.93
N THR A 134 9.59 -25.95 -0.97
CA THR A 134 10.84 -26.69 -1.21
C THR A 134 11.09 -27.73 -0.11
N ALA A 135 10.90 -27.36 1.16
CA ALA A 135 11.08 -28.29 2.28
C ALA A 135 10.11 -29.51 2.18
N LYS A 136 8.83 -29.27 1.88
CA LYS A 136 7.85 -30.35 1.67
C LYS A 136 8.20 -31.21 0.45
N PHE A 137 8.70 -30.59 -0.63
CA PHE A 137 9.16 -31.33 -1.80
C PHE A 137 10.38 -32.23 -1.45
N ARG A 138 11.36 -31.73 -0.70
CA ARG A 138 12.51 -32.50 -0.23
C ARG A 138 12.11 -33.62 0.75
N ILE A 139 11.12 -33.38 1.63
CA ILE A 139 10.53 -34.42 2.46
C ILE A 139 9.92 -35.53 1.59
N ALA A 140 9.22 -35.16 0.51
CA ALA A 140 8.68 -36.14 -0.43
C ALA A 140 9.79 -36.91 -1.15
N GLN A 141 10.86 -36.25 -1.57
CA GLN A 141 12.03 -36.92 -2.18
C GLN A 141 12.74 -37.93 -1.24
N ALA A 142 12.76 -37.62 0.07
CA ALA A 142 13.38 -38.46 1.08
C ALA A 142 12.48 -39.66 1.52
N ALA A 143 11.20 -39.58 1.25
CA ALA A 143 10.24 -40.66 1.55
C ALA A 143 10.28 -41.77 0.49
N THR A 144 9.67 -42.92 0.77
CA THR A 144 9.61 -44.07 -0.13
C THR A 144 8.18 -44.61 -0.25
N GLY A 145 7.89 -45.28 -1.35
CA GLY A 145 6.62 -45.97 -1.59
C GLY A 145 5.39 -45.08 -1.46
N LYS A 146 4.32 -45.56 -0.88
CA LYS A 146 3.05 -44.83 -0.74
C LYS A 146 3.19 -43.52 0.01
N ALA A 147 4.11 -43.44 0.98
CA ALA A 147 4.37 -42.21 1.74
C ALA A 147 4.97 -41.10 0.85
N GLN A 148 5.82 -41.47 -0.08
CA GLN A 148 6.41 -40.55 -1.06
C GLN A 148 5.34 -39.93 -1.98
N ILE A 149 4.49 -40.78 -2.57
CA ILE A 149 3.40 -40.38 -3.44
C ILE A 149 2.44 -39.42 -2.70
N ALA A 150 2.07 -39.77 -1.46
CA ALA A 150 1.21 -38.95 -0.61
C ALA A 150 1.85 -37.58 -0.28
N ALA A 151 3.18 -37.58 -0.05
CA ALA A 151 3.90 -36.32 0.21
C ALA A 151 3.97 -35.42 -1.03
N TYR A 152 4.26 -35.96 -2.22
CA TYR A 152 4.19 -35.19 -3.46
C TYR A 152 2.79 -34.64 -3.72
N ARG A 153 1.75 -35.45 -3.50
CA ARG A 153 0.35 -35.03 -3.62
C ARG A 153 0.05 -33.82 -2.75
N ARG A 154 0.56 -33.77 -1.51
CA ARG A 154 0.42 -32.59 -0.63
C ARG A 154 1.10 -31.34 -1.21
N VAL A 155 2.31 -31.46 -1.75
CA VAL A 155 2.98 -30.33 -2.40
C VAL A 155 2.12 -29.75 -3.52
N VAL A 156 1.56 -30.61 -4.38
CA VAL A 156 0.71 -30.21 -5.50
C VAL A 156 -0.57 -29.50 -5.05
N ILE A 157 -1.17 -29.95 -3.96
CA ILE A 157 -2.45 -29.41 -3.46
C ILE A 157 -2.24 -28.16 -2.60
N GLU A 158 -1.30 -28.23 -1.65
CA GLU A 158 -1.12 -27.19 -0.64
C GLU A 158 -0.24 -26.02 -1.11
N HIS A 159 0.63 -26.25 -2.11
CA HIS A 159 1.55 -25.25 -2.67
C HIS A 159 1.51 -25.21 -4.20
N PRO A 160 0.32 -25.07 -4.84
CA PRO A 160 0.18 -25.19 -6.29
C PRO A 160 0.89 -24.08 -7.07
N ALA A 161 1.12 -22.91 -6.46
CA ALA A 161 1.86 -21.79 -7.04
C ALA A 161 3.38 -21.92 -6.89
N HIS A 162 3.86 -22.95 -6.18
CA HIS A 162 5.28 -23.16 -5.96
C HIS A 162 5.95 -23.69 -7.24
N PRO A 163 7.17 -23.23 -7.61
CA PRO A 163 7.88 -23.67 -8.83
C PRO A 163 8.10 -25.19 -8.93
N LEU A 164 8.18 -25.89 -7.80
CA LEU A 164 8.34 -27.35 -7.76
C LEU A 164 7.00 -28.13 -7.82
N ALA A 165 5.84 -27.48 -7.81
CA ALA A 165 4.55 -28.16 -7.89
C ALA A 165 4.35 -28.92 -9.23
N PRO A 166 4.77 -28.41 -10.41
CA PRO A 166 4.71 -29.17 -11.65
C PRO A 166 5.61 -30.42 -11.63
N GLU A 167 6.77 -30.35 -10.96
CA GLU A 167 7.64 -31.51 -10.81
C GLU A 167 7.02 -32.53 -9.86
N ALA A 168 6.48 -32.10 -8.72
CA ALA A 168 5.75 -32.98 -7.80
C ALA A 168 4.58 -33.69 -8.48
N MET A 169 3.89 -33.04 -9.42
CA MET A 169 2.79 -33.61 -10.16
C MET A 169 3.20 -34.85 -10.98
N LYS A 170 4.43 -34.91 -11.50
CA LYS A 170 4.93 -36.04 -12.30
C LYS A 170 5.09 -37.31 -11.48
N HIS A 171 5.18 -37.22 -10.16
CA HIS A 171 5.33 -38.34 -9.24
C HIS A 171 3.98 -38.90 -8.76
N LEU A 172 2.85 -38.40 -9.25
CA LEU A 172 1.54 -38.92 -8.89
C LEU A 172 1.18 -40.13 -9.78
N GLU A 173 0.85 -41.24 -9.17
CA GLU A 173 0.39 -42.48 -9.87
C GLU A 173 -1.07 -42.40 -10.32
N ALA A 174 -1.86 -41.50 -9.68
CA ALA A 174 -3.27 -41.32 -10.00
C ALA A 174 -3.60 -39.83 -10.12
N PRO A 175 -4.55 -39.45 -11.02
CA PRO A 175 -5.01 -38.07 -11.14
C PRO A 175 -5.52 -37.48 -9.83
N LEU A 176 -5.48 -36.16 -9.71
CA LEU A 176 -6.11 -35.44 -8.61
C LEU A 176 -7.61 -35.71 -8.59
N THR A 177 -8.19 -35.97 -7.43
CA THR A 177 -9.64 -36.03 -7.26
C THR A 177 -10.28 -34.65 -7.43
N ILE A 178 -11.59 -34.63 -7.60
CA ILE A 178 -12.34 -33.35 -7.67
C ILE A 178 -12.13 -32.53 -6.39
N ALA A 179 -12.11 -33.20 -5.22
CA ALA A 179 -11.86 -32.54 -3.94
C ALA A 179 -10.45 -31.93 -3.88
N ASP A 180 -9.42 -32.64 -4.35
CA ASP A 180 -8.06 -32.11 -4.41
C ASP A 180 -7.96 -30.88 -5.34
N ARG A 181 -8.63 -30.93 -6.47
CA ARG A 181 -8.62 -29.83 -7.44
C ARG A 181 -9.34 -28.59 -6.90
N ILE A 182 -10.43 -28.77 -6.17
CA ILE A 182 -11.12 -27.66 -5.50
C ILE A 182 -10.19 -27.08 -4.41
N GLU A 183 -9.52 -27.92 -3.60
CA GLU A 183 -8.61 -27.46 -2.57
C GLU A 183 -7.40 -26.72 -3.19
N ARG A 184 -6.85 -27.27 -4.26
CA ARG A 184 -5.78 -26.64 -5.03
C ARG A 184 -6.18 -25.25 -5.54
N ALA A 185 -7.40 -25.09 -6.06
CA ALA A 185 -7.92 -23.80 -6.49
C ALA A 185 -8.04 -22.80 -5.32
N LYS A 186 -8.39 -23.25 -4.11
CA LYS A 186 -8.41 -22.41 -2.90
C LYS A 186 -7.00 -21.90 -2.56
N GLN A 187 -5.99 -22.77 -2.66
CA GLN A 187 -4.60 -22.39 -2.41
C GLN A 187 -4.05 -21.45 -3.48
N LEU A 188 -4.39 -21.65 -4.77
CA LEU A 188 -4.09 -20.70 -5.85
C LEU A 188 -4.73 -19.34 -5.58
N GLN A 189 -6.00 -19.32 -5.15
CA GLN A 189 -6.67 -18.08 -4.76
C GLN A 189 -5.98 -17.39 -3.58
N ALA A 190 -5.51 -18.14 -2.58
CA ALA A 190 -4.77 -17.60 -1.44
C ALA A 190 -3.41 -17.05 -1.84
N ALA A 191 -2.77 -17.66 -2.84
CA ALA A 191 -1.52 -17.19 -3.45
C ALA A 191 -1.69 -16.03 -4.44
N HIS A 192 -2.92 -15.55 -4.66
CA HIS A 192 -3.27 -14.53 -5.66
C HIS A 192 -3.07 -14.95 -7.13
N GLU A 193 -2.95 -16.25 -7.39
CA GLU A 193 -2.90 -16.83 -8.74
C GLU A 193 -4.35 -17.06 -9.23
N TRP A 194 -4.99 -15.91 -9.56
CA TRP A 194 -6.44 -15.88 -9.83
C TRP A 194 -6.83 -16.58 -11.13
N ASP A 195 -6.05 -16.38 -12.18
CA ASP A 195 -6.33 -16.94 -13.50
C ASP A 195 -6.18 -18.46 -13.46
N GLU A 196 -5.16 -18.99 -12.79
CA GLU A 196 -4.93 -20.42 -12.56
C GLU A 196 -6.03 -21.04 -11.71
N ALA A 197 -6.47 -20.34 -10.66
CA ALA A 197 -7.59 -20.80 -9.83
C ALA A 197 -8.90 -20.92 -10.64
N VAL A 198 -9.16 -19.96 -11.53
CA VAL A 198 -10.32 -20.01 -12.43
C VAL A 198 -10.22 -21.18 -13.40
N VAL A 199 -9.05 -21.37 -14.03
CA VAL A 199 -8.80 -22.50 -14.96
C VAL A 199 -9.02 -23.84 -14.25
N GLU A 200 -8.47 -24.00 -13.04
CA GLU A 200 -8.60 -25.23 -12.26
C GLU A 200 -10.08 -25.58 -11.99
N LEU A 201 -10.88 -24.59 -11.58
CA LEU A 201 -12.31 -24.79 -11.29
C LEU A 201 -13.17 -25.00 -12.55
N GLN A 202 -12.84 -24.34 -13.66
CA GLN A 202 -13.59 -24.47 -14.93
C GLN A 202 -13.29 -25.79 -15.64
N GLN A 203 -12.10 -26.36 -15.45
CA GLN A 203 -11.71 -27.64 -16.04
C GLN A 203 -12.17 -28.86 -15.23
N LEU A 204 -12.94 -28.67 -14.15
CA LEU A 204 -13.55 -29.81 -13.44
C LEU A 204 -14.51 -30.56 -14.38
N PRO A 205 -14.67 -31.89 -14.22
CA PRO A 205 -15.57 -32.69 -15.03
C PRO A 205 -16.99 -32.11 -15.05
N GLN A 206 -17.69 -32.29 -16.15
CA GLN A 206 -19.09 -31.83 -16.26
C GLN A 206 -20.03 -32.55 -15.26
N LYS A 207 -19.76 -33.83 -14.99
CA LYS A 207 -20.55 -34.63 -14.07
C LYS A 207 -19.99 -34.50 -12.65
N LEU A 208 -20.60 -33.61 -11.87
CA LEU A 208 -20.30 -33.35 -10.47
C LEU A 208 -21.48 -33.77 -9.58
N THR A 209 -21.21 -34.14 -8.34
CA THR A 209 -22.27 -34.20 -7.32
C THR A 209 -22.81 -32.80 -7.04
N LYS A 210 -24.00 -32.72 -6.44
CA LYS A 210 -24.61 -31.43 -6.05
C LYS A 210 -23.66 -30.63 -5.13
N GLU A 211 -22.96 -31.31 -4.24
CA GLU A 211 -22.02 -30.69 -3.31
C GLU A 211 -20.78 -30.15 -4.03
N GLN A 212 -20.16 -30.95 -4.90
CA GLN A 212 -19.01 -30.55 -5.69
C GLN A 212 -19.34 -29.39 -6.62
N ALA A 213 -20.51 -29.40 -7.27
CA ALA A 213 -20.96 -28.29 -8.12
C ALA A 213 -21.14 -27.01 -7.28
N ARG A 214 -21.75 -27.11 -6.11
CA ARG A 214 -21.93 -25.99 -5.19
C ARG A 214 -20.59 -25.40 -4.74
N GLU A 215 -19.62 -26.23 -4.34
CA GLU A 215 -18.29 -25.78 -3.95
C GLU A 215 -17.55 -25.12 -5.11
N ARG A 216 -17.56 -25.75 -6.30
CA ARG A 216 -17.00 -25.15 -7.52
C ARG A 216 -17.57 -23.75 -7.77
N ASP A 217 -18.89 -23.62 -7.78
CA ASP A 217 -19.56 -22.36 -8.12
C ASP A 217 -19.30 -21.28 -7.06
N TYR A 218 -19.23 -21.65 -5.78
CA TYR A 218 -18.88 -20.72 -4.71
C TYR A 218 -17.44 -20.21 -4.85
N TRP A 219 -16.47 -21.10 -5.05
CA TRP A 219 -15.07 -20.73 -5.15
C TRP A 219 -14.77 -20.01 -6.47
N LEU A 220 -15.38 -20.44 -7.56
CA LEU A 220 -15.27 -19.73 -8.85
C LEU A 220 -15.87 -18.32 -8.74
N GLY A 221 -17.07 -18.18 -8.20
CA GLY A 221 -17.71 -16.88 -7.99
C GLY A 221 -16.87 -15.96 -7.07
N THR A 222 -16.29 -16.52 -6.01
CA THR A 222 -15.42 -15.77 -5.09
C THR A 222 -14.12 -15.34 -5.78
N THR A 223 -13.50 -16.22 -6.58
CA THR A 223 -12.27 -15.91 -7.33
C THR A 223 -12.52 -14.78 -8.33
N LEU A 224 -13.57 -14.92 -9.16
CA LEU A 224 -13.96 -13.89 -10.13
C LEU A 224 -14.24 -12.54 -9.49
N PHE A 225 -14.89 -12.53 -8.33
CA PHE A 225 -15.13 -11.30 -7.56
C PHE A 225 -13.82 -10.66 -7.10
N LYS A 226 -12.87 -11.44 -6.56
CA LYS A 226 -11.57 -10.98 -6.08
C LYS A 226 -10.66 -10.50 -7.22
N MET A 227 -10.71 -11.16 -8.39
CA MET A 227 -10.02 -10.72 -9.61
C MET A 227 -10.46 -9.34 -10.11
N ARG A 228 -11.57 -8.81 -9.62
CA ARG A 228 -12.18 -7.55 -10.08
C ARG A 228 -12.58 -7.54 -11.58
N ARG A 229 -12.83 -8.70 -12.13
CA ARG A 229 -13.31 -8.91 -13.51
C ARG A 229 -14.48 -9.87 -13.49
N ARG A 230 -15.25 -9.92 -14.59
CA ARG A 230 -16.37 -10.84 -14.77
C ARG A 230 -17.39 -10.80 -13.62
N TYR A 231 -17.62 -9.59 -13.04
CA TYR A 231 -18.50 -9.40 -11.89
C TYR A 231 -19.92 -9.92 -12.11
N GLY A 232 -20.48 -9.79 -13.33
CA GLY A 232 -21.81 -10.31 -13.63
C GLY A 232 -21.91 -11.83 -13.46
N GLU A 233 -20.86 -12.56 -13.82
CA GLU A 233 -20.78 -14.02 -13.64
C GLU A 233 -20.56 -14.37 -12.17
N ALA A 234 -19.64 -13.67 -11.49
CA ALA A 234 -19.42 -13.83 -10.05
C ALA A 234 -20.74 -13.68 -9.25
N GLY A 235 -21.52 -12.66 -9.59
CA GLY A 235 -22.85 -12.43 -8.98
C GLY A 235 -23.81 -13.59 -9.20
N LYS A 236 -23.92 -14.10 -10.42
CA LYS A 236 -24.80 -15.24 -10.73
C LYS A 236 -24.41 -16.49 -9.94
N LEU A 237 -23.11 -16.84 -9.92
CA LEU A 237 -22.61 -18.01 -9.22
C LEU A 237 -22.87 -17.92 -7.72
N LEU A 238 -22.45 -16.82 -7.06
CA LEU A 238 -22.60 -16.65 -5.62
C LEU A 238 -24.08 -16.63 -5.19
N LEU A 239 -24.93 -15.93 -5.95
CA LEU A 239 -26.38 -15.89 -5.66
C LEU A 239 -27.10 -17.20 -6.01
N GLY A 240 -26.52 -18.02 -6.89
CA GLY A 240 -27.05 -19.35 -7.20
C GLY A 240 -26.88 -20.35 -6.06
N VAL A 241 -25.80 -20.24 -5.28
CA VAL A 241 -25.44 -21.24 -4.28
C VAL A 241 -25.67 -20.81 -2.82
N TYR A 242 -25.92 -19.52 -2.52
CA TYR A 242 -25.88 -19.00 -1.15
C TYR A 242 -26.74 -19.78 -0.16
N LYS A 243 -27.94 -20.26 -0.57
CA LYS A 243 -28.86 -20.97 0.30
C LYS A 243 -28.27 -22.26 0.90
N GLN A 244 -27.34 -22.90 0.19
CA GLN A 244 -26.72 -24.15 0.56
C GLN A 244 -25.34 -23.95 1.25
N MET A 245 -24.92 -22.69 1.49
CA MET A 245 -23.58 -22.37 2.01
C MET A 245 -23.49 -22.34 3.54
N GLY A 246 -24.54 -22.70 4.26
CA GLY A 246 -24.52 -22.75 5.73
C GLY A 246 -24.02 -21.44 6.34
N ALA A 247 -22.94 -21.51 7.11
CA ALA A 247 -22.35 -20.33 7.76
C ALA A 247 -21.86 -19.26 6.76
N SER A 248 -21.53 -19.64 5.53
CA SER A 248 -21.09 -18.72 4.48
C SER A 248 -22.23 -18.11 3.66
N ALA A 249 -23.50 -18.45 3.94
CA ALA A 249 -24.66 -18.01 3.15
C ALA A 249 -24.79 -16.48 3.10
N ALA A 250 -24.66 -15.82 4.24
CA ALA A 250 -24.71 -14.35 4.32
C ALA A 250 -23.60 -13.69 3.50
N SER A 251 -22.37 -14.24 3.58
CA SER A 251 -21.21 -13.79 2.81
C SER A 251 -21.43 -13.97 1.31
N ALA A 252 -21.87 -15.15 0.87
CA ALA A 252 -22.10 -15.45 -0.54
C ALA A 252 -23.18 -14.52 -1.12
N MET A 253 -24.29 -14.34 -0.41
CA MET A 253 -25.37 -13.46 -0.84
C MET A 253 -24.94 -12.00 -0.92
N PHE A 254 -24.18 -11.52 0.08
CA PHE A 254 -23.67 -10.15 0.11
C PHE A 254 -22.66 -9.88 -1.01
N HIS A 255 -21.67 -10.75 -1.20
CA HIS A 255 -20.67 -10.59 -2.27
C HIS A 255 -21.29 -10.77 -3.65
N GLY A 256 -22.31 -11.62 -3.79
CA GLY A 256 -23.10 -11.72 -5.01
C GLY A 256 -23.81 -10.41 -5.34
N ALA A 257 -24.44 -9.77 -4.35
CA ALA A 257 -25.06 -8.45 -4.51
C ALA A 257 -24.01 -7.37 -4.86
N ARG A 258 -22.84 -7.39 -4.19
CA ARG A 258 -21.73 -6.46 -4.52
C ARG A 258 -21.21 -6.67 -5.94
N ALA A 259 -21.13 -7.92 -6.41
CA ALA A 259 -20.74 -8.23 -7.76
C ALA A 259 -21.71 -7.67 -8.79
N LEU A 260 -23.03 -7.75 -8.52
CA LEU A 260 -24.05 -7.11 -9.38
C LEU A 260 -23.83 -5.59 -9.47
N SER A 261 -23.62 -4.92 -8.32
CA SER A 261 -23.33 -3.47 -8.33
C SER A 261 -22.07 -3.13 -9.12
N ARG A 262 -21.02 -3.96 -9.00
CA ARG A 262 -19.78 -3.77 -9.79
C ARG A 262 -19.94 -4.08 -11.29
N ALA A 263 -21.03 -4.76 -11.65
CA ALA A 263 -21.46 -5.00 -13.03
C ALA A 263 -22.49 -3.97 -13.52
N ASP A 264 -22.58 -2.82 -12.87
CA ASP A 264 -23.54 -1.72 -13.16
C ASP A 264 -25.02 -2.13 -13.07
N LYS A 265 -25.32 -3.21 -12.30
CA LYS A 265 -26.65 -3.72 -12.03
C LYS A 265 -27.17 -3.30 -10.65
N ASP A 266 -27.11 -1.99 -10.38
CA ASP A 266 -27.38 -1.44 -9.05
C ASP A 266 -28.80 -1.71 -8.53
N ASP A 267 -29.82 -1.68 -9.40
CA ASP A 267 -31.19 -1.97 -8.99
C ASP A 267 -31.36 -3.41 -8.50
N GLU A 268 -30.75 -4.38 -9.21
CA GLU A 268 -30.69 -5.77 -8.76
C GLU A 268 -29.90 -5.89 -7.45
N ALA A 269 -28.76 -5.21 -7.34
CA ALA A 269 -27.94 -5.21 -6.12
C ALA A 269 -28.72 -4.70 -4.91
N ILE A 270 -29.47 -3.59 -5.02
CA ILE A 270 -30.30 -3.02 -3.95
C ILE A 270 -31.35 -4.04 -3.50
N VAL A 271 -31.98 -4.77 -4.41
CA VAL A 271 -32.94 -5.83 -4.03
C VAL A 271 -32.25 -6.91 -3.21
N TRP A 272 -31.06 -7.34 -3.61
CA TRP A 272 -30.31 -8.36 -2.87
C TRP A 272 -29.78 -7.84 -1.53
N TYR A 273 -29.32 -6.59 -1.42
CA TYR A 273 -28.95 -6.00 -0.14
C TYR A 273 -30.10 -5.99 0.85
N LYS A 274 -31.32 -5.63 0.40
CA LYS A 274 -32.52 -5.71 1.25
C LYS A 274 -32.79 -7.14 1.72
N LYS A 275 -32.59 -8.15 0.87
CA LYS A 275 -32.71 -9.57 1.26
C LYS A 275 -31.64 -9.98 2.28
N VAL A 276 -30.38 -9.54 2.15
CA VAL A 276 -29.32 -9.80 3.15
C VAL A 276 -29.74 -9.26 4.51
N VAL A 277 -30.27 -8.02 4.56
CA VAL A 277 -30.75 -7.38 5.79
C VAL A 277 -31.94 -8.11 6.41
N ALA A 278 -32.81 -8.69 5.59
CA ALA A 278 -33.97 -9.43 6.05
C ALA A 278 -33.64 -10.83 6.57
N GLN A 279 -32.79 -11.56 5.84
CA GLN A 279 -32.49 -12.97 6.13
C GLN A 279 -31.37 -13.17 7.15
N TYR A 280 -30.40 -12.23 7.21
CA TYR A 280 -29.21 -12.34 8.06
C TYR A 280 -28.97 -11.10 8.92
N PRO A 281 -29.97 -10.57 9.65
CA PRO A 281 -29.94 -9.25 10.27
C PRO A 281 -28.83 -9.04 11.31
N SER A 282 -28.35 -10.10 11.93
CA SER A 282 -27.31 -10.04 12.98
C SER A 282 -25.86 -9.96 12.43
N THR A 283 -25.69 -10.13 11.12
CA THR A 283 -24.35 -10.19 10.51
C THR A 283 -23.80 -8.80 10.19
N THR A 284 -22.47 -8.68 10.14
CA THR A 284 -21.80 -7.47 9.66
C THR A 284 -22.13 -7.18 8.19
N TYR A 285 -22.41 -8.22 7.40
CA TYR A 285 -22.87 -8.08 6.02
C TYR A 285 -24.22 -7.37 5.91
N ALA A 286 -25.13 -7.62 6.82
CA ALA A 286 -26.43 -6.94 6.84
C ALA A 286 -26.30 -5.45 7.21
N GLN A 287 -25.38 -5.12 8.12
CA GLN A 287 -25.09 -3.72 8.45
C GLN A 287 -24.54 -2.96 7.24
N GLU A 288 -23.59 -3.55 6.53
CA GLU A 288 -23.03 -2.96 5.31
C GLU A 288 -24.07 -2.89 4.18
N ALA A 289 -24.84 -3.96 3.98
CA ALA A 289 -25.90 -4.00 2.96
C ALA A 289 -26.98 -2.93 3.18
N ALA A 290 -27.36 -2.68 4.44
CA ALA A 290 -28.34 -1.65 4.79
C ALA A 290 -27.84 -0.25 4.37
N PHE A 291 -26.59 0.05 4.61
CA PHE A 291 -25.94 1.28 4.18
C PHE A 291 -25.84 1.35 2.64
N LEU A 292 -25.31 0.31 2.00
CA LEU A 292 -25.06 0.29 0.56
C LEU A 292 -26.34 0.44 -0.27
N ALA A 293 -27.47 -0.05 0.23
CA ALA A 293 -28.76 0.11 -0.45
C ALA A 293 -29.17 1.58 -0.66
N GLY A 294 -28.84 2.46 0.31
CA GLY A 294 -29.07 3.90 0.16
C GLY A 294 -27.93 4.62 -0.55
N TRP A 295 -26.70 4.20 -0.29
CA TRP A 295 -25.51 4.78 -0.90
C TRP A 295 -25.48 4.63 -2.43
N LEU A 296 -25.96 3.50 -2.99
CA LEU A 296 -26.06 3.32 -4.43
C LEU A 296 -27.04 4.31 -5.07
N ASP A 297 -28.19 4.59 -4.43
CA ASP A 297 -29.11 5.61 -4.91
C ASP A 297 -28.47 7.00 -4.87
N PHE A 298 -27.73 7.35 -3.81
CA PHE A 298 -26.98 8.60 -3.74
C PHE A 298 -25.97 8.73 -4.89
N ASN A 299 -25.15 7.72 -5.15
CA ASN A 299 -24.12 7.74 -6.21
C ASN A 299 -24.72 7.94 -7.62
N ARG A 300 -25.95 7.49 -7.82
CA ARG A 300 -26.67 7.69 -9.10
C ARG A 300 -27.32 9.07 -9.19
N GLY A 301 -27.23 9.90 -8.14
CA GLY A 301 -27.87 11.21 -8.05
C GLY A 301 -29.35 11.13 -7.64
N ASN A 302 -29.84 9.97 -7.22
CA ASN A 302 -31.20 9.76 -6.74
C ASN A 302 -31.33 10.14 -5.26
N TYR A 303 -30.95 11.38 -4.91
CA TYR A 303 -30.86 11.83 -3.51
C TYR A 303 -32.13 11.60 -2.71
N LYS A 304 -33.31 11.86 -3.30
CA LYS A 304 -34.61 11.60 -2.66
C LYS A 304 -34.83 10.11 -2.35
N LYS A 305 -34.43 9.21 -3.25
CA LYS A 305 -34.54 7.77 -3.04
C LYS A 305 -33.55 7.25 -2.00
N ALA A 306 -32.41 7.88 -1.84
CA ALA A 306 -31.39 7.50 -0.87
C ALA A 306 -31.81 7.73 0.58
N LEU A 307 -32.68 8.72 0.86
CA LEU A 307 -33.07 9.11 2.23
C LEU A 307 -33.62 7.95 3.06
N ALA A 308 -34.70 7.33 2.60
CA ALA A 308 -35.39 6.30 3.39
C ALA A 308 -34.54 5.04 3.67
N PRO A 309 -33.72 4.51 2.73
CA PRO A 309 -32.78 3.42 3.03
C PRO A 309 -31.71 3.80 4.04
N LEU A 310 -31.13 5.00 3.96
CA LEU A 310 -30.12 5.46 4.90
C LEU A 310 -30.69 5.67 6.30
N GLU A 311 -31.89 6.26 6.41
CA GLU A 311 -32.62 6.38 7.69
C GLU A 311 -32.88 5.02 8.32
N ARG A 312 -33.36 4.05 7.54
CA ARG A 312 -33.54 2.67 8.02
C ARG A 312 -32.26 2.02 8.49
N SER A 313 -31.13 2.30 7.81
CA SER A 313 -29.82 1.81 8.21
C SER A 313 -29.42 2.32 9.58
N LEU A 314 -29.59 3.62 9.84
CA LEU A 314 -29.34 4.23 11.16
C LEU A 314 -30.26 3.69 12.25
N ALA A 315 -31.55 3.57 11.99
CA ALA A 315 -32.51 3.08 12.94
C ALA A 315 -32.26 1.61 13.32
N LYS A 316 -31.94 0.76 12.33
CA LYS A 316 -31.75 -0.67 12.57
C LYS A 316 -30.36 -1.00 13.15
N TYR A 317 -29.33 -0.24 12.80
CA TYR A 317 -27.95 -0.50 13.18
C TYR A 317 -27.24 0.73 13.78
N PRO A 318 -27.73 1.27 14.90
CA PRO A 318 -27.23 2.54 15.48
C PRO A 318 -25.79 2.45 16.04
N ARG A 319 -25.22 1.24 16.15
CA ARG A 319 -23.83 0.99 16.58
C ARG A 319 -22.96 0.46 15.48
N SER A 320 -23.44 0.42 14.24
CA SER A 320 -22.66 -0.02 13.09
C SER A 320 -21.52 0.96 12.81
N LYS A 321 -20.41 0.44 12.26
CA LYS A 321 -19.33 1.27 11.73
C LYS A 321 -19.77 2.18 10.57
N TRP A 322 -20.92 1.91 9.94
CA TRP A 322 -21.48 2.66 8.82
C TRP A 322 -22.37 3.84 9.24
N VAL A 323 -22.49 4.11 10.53
CA VAL A 323 -23.36 5.20 11.03
C VAL A 323 -22.85 6.57 10.55
N ASP A 324 -21.56 6.80 10.60
CA ASP A 324 -20.97 8.08 10.20
C ASP A 324 -21.12 8.31 8.69
N ASP A 325 -20.92 7.26 7.89
CA ASP A 325 -21.17 7.30 6.45
C ASP A 325 -22.65 7.54 6.14
N ALA A 326 -23.56 6.87 6.85
CA ALA A 326 -25.00 7.06 6.65
C ALA A 326 -25.44 8.49 6.99
N LEU A 327 -24.98 9.06 8.10
CA LEU A 327 -25.23 10.46 8.48
C LEU A 327 -24.68 11.43 7.44
N TRP A 328 -23.46 11.14 6.95
CA TRP A 328 -22.80 11.94 5.90
C TRP A 328 -23.66 11.97 4.62
N TYR A 329 -24.02 10.82 4.08
CA TYR A 329 -24.78 10.75 2.82
C TYR A 329 -26.22 11.21 2.97
N LEU A 330 -26.82 11.11 4.17
CA LEU A 330 -28.09 11.78 4.49
C LEU A 330 -27.95 13.29 4.47
N GLY A 331 -26.91 13.83 5.14
CA GLY A 331 -26.63 15.25 5.16
C GLY A 331 -26.44 15.81 3.74
N LEU A 332 -25.62 15.15 2.92
CA LEU A 332 -25.40 15.53 1.51
C LEU A 332 -26.67 15.36 0.66
N SER A 333 -27.46 14.29 0.89
CA SER A 333 -28.71 14.12 0.14
C SER A 333 -29.67 15.29 0.39
N HIS A 334 -29.84 15.71 1.65
CA HIS A 334 -30.66 16.89 1.99
C HIS A 334 -30.03 18.17 1.42
N TYR A 335 -28.71 18.32 1.46
CA TYR A 335 -28.01 19.45 0.87
C TYR A 335 -28.31 19.58 -0.63
N PHE A 336 -28.14 18.52 -1.42
CA PHE A 336 -28.41 18.54 -2.86
C PHE A 336 -29.90 18.64 -3.22
N LEU A 337 -30.81 18.38 -2.25
CA LEU A 337 -32.25 18.62 -2.39
C LEU A 337 -32.68 20.04 -1.97
N GLY A 338 -31.75 20.86 -1.43
CA GLY A 338 -32.06 22.21 -0.94
C GLY A 338 -32.75 22.22 0.44
N ASP A 339 -32.81 21.06 1.13
CA ASP A 339 -33.37 20.95 2.49
C ASP A 339 -32.27 21.26 3.53
N TRP A 340 -31.89 22.53 3.63
CA TRP A 340 -30.76 22.98 4.43
C TRP A 340 -30.92 22.69 5.92
N ALA A 341 -32.17 22.77 6.46
CA ALA A 341 -32.43 22.51 7.85
C ALA A 341 -32.12 21.06 8.23
N LYS A 342 -32.57 20.09 7.43
CA LYS A 342 -32.27 18.68 7.67
C LYS A 342 -30.81 18.34 7.37
N ALA A 343 -30.23 18.95 6.35
CA ALA A 343 -28.81 18.81 6.08
C ALA A 343 -27.98 19.22 7.31
N LYS A 344 -28.28 20.39 7.91
CA LYS A 344 -27.65 20.89 9.13
C LYS A 344 -27.83 19.93 10.30
N GLU A 345 -29.04 19.41 10.50
CA GLU A 345 -29.36 18.43 11.55
C GLU A 345 -28.46 17.18 11.44
N ARG A 346 -28.41 16.55 10.27
CA ARG A 346 -27.64 15.31 10.06
C ARG A 346 -26.14 15.52 10.16
N LEU A 347 -25.62 16.62 9.61
CA LEU A 347 -24.19 16.94 9.70
C LEU A 347 -23.78 17.38 11.12
N SER A 348 -24.66 18.04 11.87
CA SER A 348 -24.42 18.33 13.29
C SER A 348 -24.40 17.06 14.15
N ALA A 349 -25.30 16.11 13.88
CA ALA A 349 -25.27 14.81 14.53
C ALA A 349 -23.96 14.06 14.27
N LEU A 350 -23.48 14.12 13.03
CA LEU A 350 -22.20 13.58 12.64
C LEU A 350 -21.03 14.26 13.38
N ALA A 351 -21.01 15.59 13.41
CA ALA A 351 -19.95 16.36 14.07
C ALA A 351 -19.85 16.06 15.59
N LYS A 352 -20.97 15.79 16.25
CA LYS A 352 -21.03 15.42 17.67
C LYS A 352 -20.46 14.04 17.99
N ARG A 353 -20.35 13.15 17.02
CA ARG A 353 -19.83 11.81 17.22
C ARG A 353 -18.32 11.74 17.44
N GLY A 354 -17.63 12.88 17.32
CA GLY A 354 -16.19 13.00 17.62
C GLY A 354 -15.30 12.21 16.68
N GLY A 355 -15.83 11.56 15.67
CA GLY A 355 -15.04 11.04 14.58
C GLY A 355 -14.34 12.20 13.93
N SER A 356 -13.02 12.15 13.84
CA SER A 356 -12.26 13.08 13.00
C SER A 356 -12.64 12.78 11.58
N LEU A 357 -13.79 13.27 11.19
CA LEU A 357 -14.17 13.19 9.82
C LEU A 357 -13.16 13.99 9.05
N GLU A 358 -12.16 13.28 8.62
CA GLU A 358 -11.25 13.58 7.54
C GLU A 358 -10.92 15.08 7.43
N GLY A 359 -10.20 15.59 8.44
CA GLY A 359 -9.67 16.93 8.37
C GLY A 359 -10.69 18.07 8.32
N GLY A 360 -11.82 17.93 9.04
CA GLY A 360 -12.78 19.03 9.18
C GLY A 360 -13.98 18.99 8.23
N LYS A 361 -14.25 17.85 7.60
CA LYS A 361 -15.37 17.61 6.68
C LYS A 361 -16.72 18.11 7.23
N GLY A 362 -17.10 17.68 8.40
CA GLY A 362 -18.37 18.09 9.02
C GLY A 362 -18.45 19.60 9.27
N LYS A 363 -17.36 20.21 9.76
CA LYS A 363 -17.29 21.66 10.03
C LYS A 363 -17.39 22.49 8.77
N TYR A 364 -16.65 22.12 7.74
CA TYR A 364 -16.70 22.80 6.46
C TYR A 364 -18.12 22.79 5.86
N TRP A 365 -18.76 21.61 5.82
CA TRP A 365 -20.07 21.48 5.21
C TRP A 365 -21.18 22.13 6.05
N LEU A 366 -21.02 22.21 7.38
CA LEU A 366 -21.90 23.05 8.20
C LEU A 366 -21.76 24.53 7.85
N ALA A 367 -20.51 25.05 7.76
CA ALA A 367 -20.28 26.42 7.32
C ALA A 367 -20.81 26.68 5.91
N ARG A 368 -20.74 25.65 5.04
CA ARG A 368 -21.29 25.70 3.68
C ARG A 368 -22.82 25.82 3.67
N ILE A 369 -23.49 25.20 4.65
CA ILE A 369 -24.93 25.32 4.83
C ILE A 369 -25.29 26.71 5.37
N GLU A 370 -24.52 27.26 6.33
CA GLU A 370 -24.74 28.63 6.83
C GLU A 370 -24.59 29.66 5.69
N GLU A 371 -23.61 29.46 4.79
CA GLU A 371 -23.46 30.28 3.57
C GLU A 371 -24.71 30.18 2.66
N ARG A 372 -25.32 28.99 2.54
CA ARG A 372 -26.56 28.77 1.76
C ARG A 372 -27.81 29.37 2.43
N LEU A 373 -27.79 29.50 3.75
CA LEU A 373 -28.84 30.12 4.55
C LEU A 373 -28.67 31.65 4.68
N ASP A 374 -27.65 32.22 4.01
CA ASP A 374 -27.25 33.62 4.08
C ASP A 374 -26.81 34.12 5.48
N ASP A 375 -26.48 33.16 6.37
CA ASP A 375 -25.85 33.46 7.66
C ASP A 375 -24.33 33.62 7.50
N ARG A 376 -23.97 34.78 6.94
CA ARG A 376 -22.58 35.12 6.65
C ARG A 376 -21.65 35.08 7.89
N PRO A 377 -22.06 35.62 9.08
CA PRO A 377 -21.21 35.52 10.27
C PRO A 377 -20.89 34.10 10.68
N ALA A 378 -21.90 33.20 10.75
CA ALA A 378 -21.71 31.80 11.10
C ALA A 378 -20.89 31.03 10.07
N ALA A 379 -21.06 31.35 8.78
CA ALA A 379 -20.22 30.77 7.72
C ALA A 379 -18.74 31.14 7.87
N ILE A 380 -18.42 32.42 8.11
CA ILE A 380 -17.06 32.94 8.32
C ILE A 380 -16.42 32.26 9.54
N GLU A 381 -17.14 32.19 10.65
CA GLU A 381 -16.66 31.51 11.86
C GLU A 381 -16.35 30.05 11.60
N GLY A 382 -17.27 29.31 10.96
CA GLY A 382 -17.11 27.89 10.66
C GLY A 382 -15.94 27.58 9.74
N TYR A 383 -15.73 28.39 8.69
CA TYR A 383 -14.57 28.26 7.80
C TYR A 383 -13.25 28.58 8.51
N THR A 384 -13.22 29.63 9.34
CA THR A 384 -12.04 30.02 10.12
C THR A 384 -11.68 28.93 11.15
N ASP A 385 -12.68 28.37 11.86
CA ASP A 385 -12.47 27.26 12.80
C ASP A 385 -11.96 26.00 12.07
N THR A 386 -12.41 25.75 10.84
CA THR A 386 -11.90 24.63 10.03
C THR A 386 -10.41 24.79 9.72
N ILE A 387 -9.97 25.98 9.28
CA ILE A 387 -8.55 26.28 9.03
C ILE A 387 -7.72 26.13 10.29
N LYS A 388 -8.19 26.67 11.42
CA LYS A 388 -7.48 26.63 12.70
C LYS A 388 -7.28 25.22 13.23
N ARG A 389 -8.26 24.37 13.09
CA ARG A 389 -8.22 23.01 13.65
C ARG A 389 -7.54 21.99 12.75
N TYR A 390 -7.62 22.17 11.43
CA TYR A 390 -7.17 21.20 10.44
C TYR A 390 -6.31 21.86 9.35
N PRO A 391 -5.20 22.52 9.70
CA PRO A 391 -4.39 23.24 8.74
C PRO A 391 -3.94 22.32 7.59
N PHE A 392 -4.00 22.83 6.37
CA PHE A 392 -3.70 22.10 5.13
C PHE A 392 -4.54 20.85 4.85
N SER A 393 -5.67 20.64 5.55
CA SER A 393 -6.64 19.65 5.11
C SER A 393 -7.36 20.13 3.85
N TRP A 394 -7.90 19.23 3.05
CA TRP A 394 -8.73 19.55 1.89
C TRP A 394 -9.78 20.62 2.21
N TYR A 395 -10.47 20.45 3.33
CA TYR A 395 -11.52 21.37 3.75
C TYR A 395 -10.99 22.71 4.26
N ALA A 396 -9.77 22.77 4.80
CA ALA A 396 -9.12 24.03 5.13
C ALA A 396 -8.72 24.80 3.87
N LEU A 397 -8.22 24.13 2.83
CA LEU A 397 -7.88 24.74 1.56
C LEU A 397 -9.11 25.34 0.88
N LEU A 398 -10.24 24.62 0.92
CA LEU A 398 -11.53 25.12 0.46
C LEU A 398 -12.06 26.27 1.31
N SER A 399 -11.87 26.20 2.65
CA SER A 399 -12.29 27.27 3.57
C SER A 399 -11.59 28.58 3.28
N HIS A 400 -10.29 28.56 2.96
CA HIS A 400 -9.57 29.76 2.50
C HIS A 400 -10.21 30.35 1.24
N ALA A 401 -10.53 29.51 0.25
CA ALA A 401 -11.18 29.99 -0.97
C ALA A 401 -12.59 30.57 -0.72
N ARG A 402 -13.35 29.96 0.22
CA ARG A 402 -14.67 30.49 0.62
C ARG A 402 -14.57 31.83 1.30
N LEU A 403 -13.65 31.97 2.25
CA LEU A 403 -13.43 33.26 2.91
C LEU A 403 -13.02 34.35 1.93
N GLN A 404 -12.12 34.06 0.97
CA GLN A 404 -11.77 34.99 -0.10
C GLN A 404 -12.99 35.39 -0.95
N LYS A 405 -13.86 34.43 -1.31
CA LYS A 405 -15.11 34.70 -2.02
C LYS A 405 -16.06 35.57 -1.21
N LEU A 406 -16.06 35.43 0.11
CA LEU A 406 -16.80 36.29 1.03
C LEU A 406 -16.11 37.62 1.34
N GLY A 407 -14.98 37.95 0.69
CA GLY A 407 -14.21 39.17 0.93
C GLY A 407 -13.50 39.23 2.28
N VAL A 408 -13.21 38.08 2.87
CA VAL A 408 -12.54 37.96 4.18
C VAL A 408 -11.16 37.35 3.98
N THR A 409 -10.13 38.02 4.48
CA THR A 409 -8.77 37.51 4.54
C THR A 409 -8.44 37.06 5.94
N VAL A 410 -7.94 35.85 6.06
CA VAL A 410 -7.48 35.26 7.35
C VAL A 410 -6.04 34.84 7.24
N PRO A 411 -5.28 34.85 8.36
CA PRO A 411 -3.93 34.30 8.40
C PRO A 411 -3.88 32.83 7.94
N PRO A 412 -2.71 32.31 7.52
CA PRO A 412 -2.56 30.95 6.97
C PRO A 412 -3.13 29.84 7.86
N PHE A 413 -3.16 30.04 9.18
CA PHE A 413 -3.64 29.08 10.18
C PHE A 413 -4.91 29.56 10.91
N GLY A 414 -5.60 30.56 10.40
CA GLY A 414 -6.83 31.11 11.00
C GLY A 414 -6.60 31.90 12.29
N VAL A 415 -5.36 32.17 12.65
CA VAL A 415 -4.95 32.97 13.82
C VAL A 415 -3.65 33.73 13.52
N ASP A 416 -3.49 34.93 14.10
CA ASP A 416 -2.32 35.79 13.86
C ASP A 416 -1.02 35.21 14.45
N ASN A 417 -1.10 34.61 15.62
CA ASN A 417 0.04 34.04 16.35
C ASN A 417 -0.17 32.53 16.60
N PRO A 418 0.01 31.72 15.56
CA PRO A 418 -0.13 30.28 15.71
C PRO A 418 0.97 29.74 16.63
N LYS A 419 0.65 28.69 17.40
CA LYS A 419 1.63 28.00 18.25
C LYS A 419 1.91 26.61 17.68
N PRO A 420 3.18 26.18 17.72
CA PRO A 420 3.53 24.81 17.33
C PRO A 420 2.87 23.80 18.27
N ARG A 421 2.69 22.59 17.81
CA ARG A 421 2.16 21.47 18.59
C ARG A 421 3.17 20.32 18.61
N GLY A 422 3.12 19.53 19.68
CA GLY A 422 3.98 18.35 19.85
C GLY A 422 5.31 18.66 20.52
N PRO A 423 6.10 17.63 20.78
CA PRO A 423 7.40 17.79 21.42
C PRO A 423 8.44 18.29 20.42
N ASP A 424 9.47 18.94 20.94
CA ASP A 424 10.60 19.38 20.15
C ASP A 424 11.36 18.18 19.56
N LEU A 425 11.84 18.35 18.35
CA LEU A 425 12.84 17.49 17.74
C LEU A 425 14.18 18.20 17.80
N ALA A 426 15.22 17.52 18.27
CA ALA A 426 16.57 18.11 18.33
C ALA A 426 16.98 18.64 16.96
N ALA A 427 17.51 19.86 16.93
CA ALA A 427 17.93 20.53 15.70
C ALA A 427 19.15 19.86 15.06
N THR A 428 20.02 19.29 15.90
CA THR A 428 21.25 18.61 15.51
C THR A 428 21.24 17.18 16.02
N VAL A 429 21.94 16.30 15.32
CA VAL A 429 22.16 14.93 15.77
C VAL A 429 23.16 14.93 16.92
N ASP A 430 22.82 14.22 17.99
CA ASP A 430 23.75 13.99 19.12
C ASP A 430 24.65 12.79 18.76
N GLU A 431 25.83 13.07 18.24
CA GLU A 431 26.79 12.03 17.82
C GLU A 431 27.34 11.19 18.99
N SER A 432 27.09 11.55 20.24
CA SER A 432 27.40 10.67 21.36
C SER A 432 26.61 9.34 21.29
N LEU A 433 25.41 9.37 20.67
CA LEU A 433 24.58 8.21 20.43
C LEU A 433 25.11 7.28 19.32
N ALA A 434 26.07 7.72 18.51
CA ALA A 434 26.70 6.87 17.50
C ALA A 434 27.46 5.67 18.11
N LYS A 435 27.76 5.72 19.42
CA LYS A 435 28.36 4.59 20.16
C LYS A 435 27.38 3.48 20.49
N ASP A 436 26.07 3.71 20.31
CA ASP A 436 25.05 2.67 20.51
C ASP A 436 25.26 1.55 19.47
N PRO A 437 25.26 0.26 19.89
CA PRO A 437 25.47 -0.87 18.99
C PRO A 437 24.55 -0.90 17.76
N LEU A 438 23.29 -0.44 17.90
CA LEU A 438 22.37 -0.33 16.80
C LEU A 438 22.87 0.66 15.73
N ILE A 439 23.33 1.83 16.18
CA ILE A 439 23.80 2.89 15.29
C ILE A 439 25.12 2.51 14.65
N GLN A 440 26.07 1.92 15.42
CA GLN A 440 27.32 1.42 14.87
C GLN A 440 27.10 0.39 13.75
N LYS A 441 26.17 -0.56 13.97
CA LYS A 441 25.84 -1.56 12.96
C LYS A 441 25.19 -0.93 11.72
N ALA A 442 24.27 0.01 11.92
CA ALA A 442 23.64 0.71 10.81
C ALA A 442 24.64 1.55 10.01
N ASP A 443 25.54 2.28 10.70
CA ASP A 443 26.57 3.10 10.07
C ASP A 443 27.55 2.24 9.24
N GLU A 444 27.94 1.06 9.75
CA GLU A 444 28.78 0.11 8.99
C GLU A 444 28.06 -0.41 7.75
N LEU A 445 26.78 -0.81 7.85
CA LEU A 445 26.00 -1.26 6.69
C LEU A 445 25.77 -0.14 5.68
N ILE A 446 25.58 1.12 6.13
CA ILE A 446 25.50 2.28 5.23
C ILE A 446 26.84 2.47 4.50
N ALA A 447 27.98 2.40 5.22
CA ALA A 447 29.31 2.49 4.63
C ALA A 447 29.61 1.35 3.65
N ALA A 448 29.03 0.17 3.87
CA ALA A 448 29.07 -0.96 2.95
C ALA A 448 28.17 -0.77 1.70
N GLY A 449 27.40 0.32 1.58
CA GLY A 449 26.41 0.48 0.51
C GLY A 449 25.15 -0.38 0.69
N MET A 450 24.95 -0.97 1.87
CA MET A 450 23.85 -1.87 2.22
C MET A 450 22.73 -1.11 2.96
N GLY A 451 22.27 0.01 2.37
CA GLY A 451 21.29 0.91 3.00
C GLY A 451 19.97 0.23 3.34
N THR A 452 19.48 -0.68 2.50
CA THR A 452 18.25 -1.46 2.79
C THR A 452 18.41 -2.28 4.07
N ASP A 453 19.53 -2.95 4.23
CA ASP A 453 19.84 -3.76 5.41
C ASP A 453 20.01 -2.90 6.67
N ALA A 454 20.69 -1.77 6.54
CA ALA A 454 20.78 -0.77 7.61
C ALA A 454 19.39 -0.32 8.08
N GLY A 455 18.47 -0.04 7.15
CA GLY A 455 17.09 0.30 7.47
C GLY A 455 16.33 -0.81 8.20
N ILE A 456 16.56 -2.07 7.83
CA ILE A 456 15.98 -3.25 8.51
C ILE A 456 16.50 -3.35 9.96
N GLU A 457 17.81 -3.23 10.17
CA GLU A 457 18.41 -3.29 11.50
C GLU A 457 17.90 -2.15 12.40
N LEU A 458 17.91 -0.91 11.91
CA LEU A 458 17.36 0.24 12.61
C LEU A 458 15.90 -0.03 13.03
N HIS A 459 15.06 -0.54 12.13
CA HIS A 459 13.65 -0.78 12.41
C HIS A 459 13.44 -1.88 13.45
N ARG A 460 14.24 -2.94 13.40
CA ARG A 460 14.14 -4.09 14.32
C ARG A 460 14.31 -3.66 15.78
N ASP A 461 15.28 -2.81 16.07
CA ASP A 461 15.63 -2.41 17.43
C ASP A 461 15.23 -0.96 17.79
N GLU A 462 14.48 -0.28 16.89
CA GLU A 462 14.04 1.10 17.04
C GLU A 462 13.37 1.40 18.40
N ARG A 463 12.43 0.55 18.82
CA ARG A 463 11.71 0.73 20.07
C ARG A 463 12.62 0.65 21.29
N ALA A 464 13.58 -0.28 21.27
CA ALA A 464 14.55 -0.45 22.33
C ALA A 464 15.50 0.77 22.40
N PHE A 465 15.96 1.24 21.24
CA PHE A 465 16.78 2.45 21.12
C PHE A 465 16.07 3.70 21.68
N LEU A 466 14.81 3.93 21.26
CA LEU A 466 13.99 5.05 21.74
C LEU A 466 13.68 4.98 23.24
N LYS A 467 13.70 3.78 23.84
CA LYS A 467 13.44 3.59 25.27
C LYS A 467 14.67 3.90 26.14
N ARG A 468 15.88 3.57 25.67
CA ARG A 468 17.13 3.71 26.44
C ARG A 468 17.82 5.06 26.28
N ASN A 469 17.41 5.87 25.31
CA ASN A 469 18.04 7.15 25.00
C ASN A 469 17.09 8.35 25.16
N PRO A 470 17.62 9.59 25.36
CA PRO A 470 16.80 10.80 25.40
C PRO A 470 15.96 10.95 24.14
N ARG A 471 14.65 11.06 24.29
CA ARG A 471 13.69 10.88 23.21
C ARG A 471 13.92 11.79 22.00
N GLY A 472 14.14 13.09 22.20
CA GLY A 472 14.36 14.05 21.10
C GLY A 472 15.66 13.76 20.34
N ALA A 473 16.76 13.49 21.04
CA ALA A 473 18.06 13.13 20.44
C ALA A 473 17.97 11.78 19.70
N ALA A 474 17.32 10.78 20.32
CA ALA A 474 17.15 9.46 19.73
C ALA A 474 16.33 9.51 18.41
N PHE A 475 15.27 10.31 18.35
CA PHE A 475 14.54 10.51 17.10
C PHE A 475 15.41 11.20 16.03
N ALA A 476 16.15 12.25 16.39
CA ALA A 476 17.03 12.96 15.46
C ALA A 476 18.07 12.00 14.86
N MET A 477 18.69 11.15 15.69
CA MET A 477 19.64 10.12 15.26
C MET A 477 19.00 9.11 14.29
N LEU A 478 17.86 8.53 14.64
CA LEU A 478 17.17 7.56 13.77
C LEU A 478 16.76 8.17 12.44
N LEU A 479 16.17 9.38 12.44
CA LEU A 479 15.75 10.06 11.23
C LEU A 479 16.93 10.35 10.29
N ASP A 480 18.09 10.71 10.85
CA ASP A 480 19.32 10.93 10.11
C ASP A 480 19.83 9.63 9.47
N ARG A 481 19.95 8.57 10.27
CA ARG A 481 20.47 7.27 9.78
C ARG A 481 19.55 6.61 8.77
N TYR A 482 18.23 6.70 8.92
CA TYR A 482 17.31 6.24 7.88
C TYR A 482 17.50 6.99 6.57
N ARG A 483 17.67 8.33 6.60
CA ARG A 483 17.93 9.12 5.39
C ARG A 483 19.26 8.73 4.74
N LYS A 484 20.34 8.56 5.53
CA LYS A 484 21.64 8.09 5.04
C LYS A 484 21.57 6.69 4.43
N ALA A 485 20.68 5.85 4.93
CA ALA A 485 20.36 4.53 4.40
C ALA A 485 19.48 4.58 3.13
N GLY A 486 19.10 5.77 2.64
CA GLY A 486 18.19 5.92 1.49
C GLY A 486 16.72 5.57 1.81
N ASN A 487 16.40 5.35 3.07
CA ASN A 487 15.03 5.02 3.49
C ASN A 487 14.27 6.28 3.90
N PHE A 488 13.44 6.80 2.99
CA PHE A 488 12.57 7.95 3.23
C PHE A 488 11.19 7.56 3.77
N ASN A 489 10.83 6.29 3.66
CA ASN A 489 9.55 5.77 4.15
C ASN A 489 9.48 5.79 5.67
N ARG A 490 10.51 5.29 6.36
CA ARG A 490 10.48 5.18 7.81
C ARG A 490 10.47 6.53 8.53
N PRO A 491 11.24 7.56 8.16
CA PRO A 491 11.12 8.90 8.73
C PRO A 491 9.69 9.46 8.67
N TRP A 492 9.02 9.30 7.53
CA TRP A 492 7.61 9.66 7.39
C TRP A 492 6.71 8.90 8.38
N MET A 493 6.86 7.57 8.46
CA MET A 493 6.10 6.73 9.39
C MET A 493 6.33 7.12 10.86
N LEU A 494 7.58 7.39 11.24
CA LEU A 494 7.93 7.84 12.59
C LEU A 494 7.25 9.17 12.94
N ALA A 495 7.28 10.14 12.04
CA ALA A 495 6.62 11.43 12.25
C ALA A 495 5.10 11.26 12.40
N VAL A 496 4.46 10.42 11.59
CA VAL A 496 3.00 10.21 11.64
C VAL A 496 2.59 9.41 12.90
N VAL A 497 3.29 8.31 13.19
CA VAL A 497 2.87 7.39 14.27
C VAL A 497 3.20 7.94 15.66
N TYR A 498 4.40 8.50 15.82
CA TYR A 498 4.86 8.93 17.14
C TYR A 498 4.62 10.42 17.41
N GLN A 499 4.45 11.24 16.39
CA GLN A 499 4.32 12.70 16.49
C GLN A 499 3.15 13.28 15.70
N GLY A 500 2.10 12.49 15.50
CA GLY A 500 0.87 12.93 14.84
C GLY A 500 0.28 14.20 15.44
N GLY A 501 0.50 14.47 16.74
CA GLY A 501 0.14 15.73 17.40
C GLY A 501 0.81 16.94 16.78
N ALA A 502 2.10 16.86 16.43
CA ALA A 502 2.82 17.94 15.74
C ALA A 502 2.25 18.20 14.34
N LEU A 503 1.85 17.14 13.65
CA LEU A 503 1.28 17.22 12.29
C LEU A 503 -0.19 17.68 12.25
N ASN A 504 -0.85 17.80 13.41
CA ASN A 504 -2.18 18.40 13.54
C ASN A 504 -2.14 19.91 13.86
N GLY A 505 -0.94 20.48 13.99
CA GLY A 505 -0.71 21.91 14.19
C GLY A 505 -0.02 22.56 13.00
N PRO A 506 0.29 23.86 13.08
CA PRO A 506 1.03 24.57 12.05
C PRO A 506 2.49 24.08 11.96
N PRO A 507 3.10 24.02 10.76
CA PRO A 507 4.50 23.63 10.57
C PRO A 507 5.43 24.82 10.78
N ILE A 508 5.49 25.34 12.00
CA ILE A 508 6.30 26.48 12.41
C ILE A 508 7.26 26.07 13.51
N ASP A 509 8.30 26.85 13.74
CA ASP A 509 9.31 26.65 14.76
C ASP A 509 9.82 25.20 14.80
N ASP A 510 9.90 24.59 15.96
CA ASP A 510 10.37 23.20 16.14
C ASP A 510 9.44 22.15 15.51
N ALA A 511 8.15 22.43 15.41
CA ALA A 511 7.22 21.52 14.73
C ALA A 511 7.54 21.37 13.23
N ARG A 512 8.15 22.37 12.60
CA ARG A 512 8.53 22.33 11.19
C ARG A 512 9.43 21.15 10.87
N ARG A 513 10.38 20.79 11.75
CA ARG A 513 11.27 19.64 11.56
C ARG A 513 10.52 18.31 11.48
N TRP A 514 9.43 18.15 12.25
CA TRP A 514 8.56 16.98 12.13
C TRP A 514 7.82 16.95 10.80
N TRP A 515 7.33 18.09 10.34
CA TRP A 515 6.68 18.22 9.05
C TRP A 515 7.62 17.91 7.88
N GLU A 516 8.86 18.39 7.92
CA GLU A 516 9.88 18.10 6.90
C GLU A 516 10.22 16.60 6.83
N ASN A 517 10.21 15.90 7.97
CA ASN A 517 10.37 14.44 7.99
C ASN A 517 9.10 13.71 7.49
N ALA A 518 7.92 14.23 7.74
CA ALA A 518 6.65 13.68 7.24
C ALA A 518 6.44 13.96 5.74
N TYR A 519 7.06 15.00 5.22
CA TYR A 519 6.99 15.47 3.81
C TYR A 519 8.38 15.70 3.24
N PRO A 520 9.25 14.66 3.18
CA PRO A 520 10.61 14.83 2.69
C PRO A 520 10.64 15.08 1.18
N ARG A 521 11.65 15.79 0.69
CA ARG A 521 12.01 15.83 -0.74
C ARG A 521 12.89 14.61 -1.07
N ALA A 522 12.26 13.43 -0.98
CA ALA A 522 12.92 12.17 -1.29
C ALA A 522 13.34 12.11 -2.76
N TYR A 523 14.49 11.52 -3.07
CA TYR A 523 15.01 11.40 -4.45
C TYR A 523 15.10 12.76 -5.15
N ARG A 524 15.50 13.79 -4.43
CA ARG A 524 15.47 15.18 -4.86
C ARG A 524 16.14 15.39 -6.22
N GLU A 525 17.34 14.88 -6.39
CA GLU A 525 18.11 15.03 -7.62
C GLU A 525 17.38 14.43 -8.84
N LEU A 526 16.72 13.28 -8.67
CA LEU A 526 15.95 12.64 -9.73
C LEU A 526 14.69 13.44 -10.07
N VAL A 527 14.00 13.99 -9.06
CA VAL A 527 12.82 14.82 -9.28
C VAL A 527 13.21 16.12 -9.99
N GLU A 528 14.24 16.82 -9.53
CA GLU A 528 14.76 18.06 -10.15
C GLU A 528 15.23 17.81 -11.59
N LYS A 529 15.86 16.66 -11.85
CA LYS A 529 16.31 16.26 -13.19
C LYS A 529 15.15 16.00 -14.17
N HIS A 530 14.03 15.45 -13.72
CA HIS A 530 12.99 14.93 -14.62
C HIS A 530 11.63 15.64 -14.54
N GLN A 531 11.34 16.47 -13.50
CA GLN A 531 10.01 17.10 -13.34
C GLN A 531 9.59 17.97 -14.53
N HIS A 532 10.55 18.53 -15.27
CA HIS A 532 10.28 19.38 -16.44
C HIS A 532 9.63 18.61 -17.61
N LEU A 533 9.82 17.27 -17.69
CA LEU A 533 9.26 16.45 -18.78
C LEU A 533 7.74 16.51 -18.88
N GLY A 534 7.07 16.69 -17.74
CA GLY A 534 5.61 16.86 -17.69
C GLY A 534 5.18 18.29 -17.33
N LYS A 535 6.12 19.24 -17.16
CA LYS A 535 5.85 20.59 -16.65
C LYS A 535 5.11 20.55 -15.30
N ASN A 536 5.53 19.65 -14.43
CA ASN A 536 4.91 19.48 -13.11
C ASN A 536 5.19 20.69 -12.23
N PRO A 537 4.18 21.20 -11.48
CA PRO A 537 4.41 22.23 -10.47
C PRO A 537 5.34 21.71 -9.36
N ASP A 538 6.15 22.59 -8.77
CA ASP A 538 7.03 22.24 -7.65
C ASP A 538 6.23 21.61 -6.50
N GLY A 539 6.72 20.51 -5.96
CA GLY A 539 6.04 19.77 -4.90
C GLY A 539 5.00 18.73 -5.36
N TYR A 540 4.51 18.80 -6.61
CA TYR A 540 3.42 17.91 -7.03
C TYR A 540 3.84 16.43 -7.15
N LEU A 541 5.01 16.16 -7.73
CA LEU A 541 5.54 14.79 -7.81
C LEU A 541 5.78 14.18 -6.42
N TYR A 542 6.30 14.97 -5.48
CA TYR A 542 6.45 14.51 -4.09
C TYR A 542 5.09 14.21 -3.43
N ALA A 543 4.07 15.02 -3.71
CA ALA A 543 2.73 14.81 -3.18
C ALA A 543 2.13 13.48 -3.65
N ILE A 544 2.34 13.13 -4.93
CA ILE A 544 1.94 11.84 -5.51
C ILE A 544 2.80 10.71 -4.94
N MET A 545 4.13 10.80 -4.99
CA MET A 545 5.05 9.78 -4.48
C MET A 545 4.73 9.40 -3.03
N ARG A 546 4.48 10.42 -2.18
CA ARG A 546 4.08 10.20 -0.79
C ARG A 546 2.78 9.40 -0.67
N LYS A 547 1.80 9.64 -1.55
CA LYS A 547 0.50 8.96 -1.52
C LYS A 547 0.56 7.55 -2.12
N GLU A 548 1.39 7.35 -3.13
CA GLU A 548 1.51 6.09 -3.87
C GLU A 548 2.35 5.05 -3.14
N SER A 549 3.61 5.34 -2.91
CA SER A 549 4.57 4.39 -2.33
C SER A 549 5.00 4.73 -0.91
N GLY A 550 4.71 5.96 -0.42
CA GLY A 550 5.37 6.48 0.77
C GLY A 550 6.89 6.50 0.62
N PHE A 551 7.38 6.75 -0.59
CA PHE A 551 8.81 6.82 -0.96
C PHE A 551 9.56 5.49 -0.98
N ASP A 552 8.86 4.36 -1.00
CA ASP A 552 9.48 3.04 -1.16
C ASP A 552 9.50 2.65 -2.64
N PRO A 553 10.70 2.45 -3.25
CA PRO A 553 10.81 2.12 -4.67
C PRO A 553 10.39 0.68 -4.99
N HIS A 554 10.21 -0.18 -3.99
CA HIS A 554 9.93 -1.60 -4.19
C HIS A 554 8.44 -1.97 -4.00
N VAL A 555 7.57 -0.98 -3.85
CA VAL A 555 6.13 -1.23 -3.68
C VAL A 555 5.52 -1.81 -4.95
N LEU A 556 4.82 -2.93 -4.78
CA LEU A 556 3.95 -3.53 -5.78
C LEU A 556 2.52 -3.52 -5.27
N SER A 557 1.61 -2.89 -6.02
CA SER A 557 0.19 -2.90 -5.68
C SER A 557 -0.51 -4.17 -6.20
N TYR A 558 -1.70 -4.44 -5.68
CA TYR A 558 -2.57 -5.50 -6.18
C TYR A 558 -3.03 -5.29 -7.65
N ALA A 559 -2.89 -4.09 -8.19
CA ALA A 559 -3.23 -3.72 -9.56
C ALA A 559 -2.01 -3.67 -10.49
N ASP A 560 -0.90 -4.28 -10.05
CA ASP A 560 0.38 -4.32 -10.75
C ASP A 560 1.03 -2.92 -10.96
N ALA A 561 0.67 -1.94 -10.13
CA ALA A 561 1.36 -0.67 -10.10
C ALA A 561 2.67 -0.80 -9.30
N GLN A 562 3.78 -0.24 -9.80
CA GLN A 562 5.13 -0.54 -9.35
C GLN A 562 5.94 0.74 -9.07
N GLY A 563 6.77 0.67 -8.03
CA GLY A 563 7.79 1.66 -7.73
C GLY A 563 7.28 2.96 -7.10
N LEU A 564 8.12 3.98 -7.09
CA LEU A 564 7.92 5.25 -6.37
C LEU A 564 6.60 5.95 -6.69
N LEU A 565 6.27 6.05 -7.98
CA LEU A 565 5.07 6.73 -8.47
C LEU A 565 3.97 5.72 -8.86
N GLN A 566 4.12 4.45 -8.50
CA GLN A 566 3.14 3.39 -8.74
C GLN A 566 2.61 3.37 -10.19
N MET A 567 3.56 3.36 -11.12
CA MET A 567 3.24 3.32 -12.54
C MET A 567 2.81 1.91 -12.96
N ILE A 568 1.76 1.83 -13.78
CA ILE A 568 1.27 0.56 -14.33
C ILE A 568 2.09 0.17 -15.55
N PRO A 569 2.58 -1.10 -15.69
CA PRO A 569 3.40 -1.54 -16.80
C PRO A 569 2.86 -1.21 -18.20
N ALA A 570 1.54 -1.37 -18.41
CA ALA A 570 0.92 -1.07 -19.69
C ALA A 570 0.97 0.43 -20.06
N THR A 571 0.74 1.31 -19.08
CA THR A 571 0.89 2.77 -19.24
C THR A 571 2.33 3.14 -19.47
N THR A 572 3.25 2.60 -18.65
CA THR A 572 4.69 2.89 -18.73
C THR A 572 5.28 2.51 -20.08
N ARG A 573 4.88 1.37 -20.64
CA ARG A 573 5.33 0.96 -21.99
C ARG A 573 4.96 1.98 -23.07
N ARG A 574 3.80 2.59 -22.97
CA ARG A 574 3.37 3.68 -23.89
C ARG A 574 4.19 4.94 -23.65
N VAL A 575 4.38 5.33 -22.38
CA VAL A 575 5.21 6.49 -22.02
C VAL A 575 6.66 6.31 -22.45
N ALA A 576 7.25 5.14 -22.24
CA ALA A 576 8.62 4.82 -22.67
C ALA A 576 8.76 4.98 -24.20
N LYS A 577 7.77 4.54 -24.97
CA LYS A 577 7.71 4.75 -26.42
C LYS A 577 7.66 6.24 -26.78
N GLU A 578 6.87 7.06 -26.08
CA GLU A 578 6.81 8.51 -26.27
C GLU A 578 8.16 9.18 -25.99
N LEU A 579 8.87 8.68 -24.97
CA LEU A 579 10.18 9.19 -24.57
C LEU A 579 11.34 8.61 -25.39
N GLY A 580 11.10 7.63 -26.26
CA GLY A 580 12.16 6.95 -27.04
C GLY A 580 13.14 6.16 -26.19
N ILE A 581 12.69 5.60 -25.04
CA ILE A 581 13.55 4.83 -24.13
C ILE A 581 13.11 3.37 -24.05
N PRO A 582 14.06 2.42 -23.81
CA PRO A 582 13.72 1.00 -23.64
C PRO A 582 12.89 0.79 -22.38
N TYR A 583 12.09 -0.29 -22.36
CA TYR A 583 11.29 -0.73 -21.22
C TYR A 583 11.45 -2.24 -21.03
N ASP A 584 11.90 -2.64 -19.86
CA ASP A 584 12.04 -4.03 -19.43
C ASP A 584 11.18 -4.32 -18.18
N ALA A 585 10.88 -5.59 -17.96
CA ALA A 585 10.27 -6.01 -16.71
C ALA A 585 11.22 -5.72 -15.54
N GLY A 586 10.79 -4.96 -14.55
CA GLY A 586 11.63 -4.53 -13.44
C GLY A 586 12.15 -3.10 -13.55
N SER A 587 12.19 -2.48 -14.74
CA SER A 587 12.57 -1.07 -14.88
C SER A 587 11.80 -0.11 -13.96
N LEU A 588 10.55 -0.46 -13.61
CA LEU A 588 9.72 0.35 -12.72
C LEU A 588 10.17 0.34 -11.25
N TYR A 589 11.04 -0.57 -10.86
CA TYR A 589 11.67 -0.56 -9.52
C TYR A 589 12.96 0.27 -9.48
N ASP A 590 13.48 0.66 -10.64
CA ASP A 590 14.55 1.65 -10.71
C ASP A 590 13.98 3.05 -10.43
N PRO A 591 14.50 3.76 -9.41
CA PRO A 591 14.00 5.07 -9.03
C PRO A 591 14.05 6.11 -10.14
N GLU A 592 15.15 6.14 -10.93
CA GLU A 592 15.29 7.13 -11.99
C GLU A 592 14.34 6.87 -13.15
N PHE A 593 14.22 5.62 -13.59
CA PHE A 593 13.30 5.25 -14.65
C PHE A 593 11.84 5.52 -14.24
N ASN A 594 11.48 5.20 -12.99
CA ASN A 594 10.13 5.41 -12.46
C ASN A 594 9.78 6.90 -12.37
N VAL A 595 10.70 7.73 -11.83
CA VAL A 595 10.51 9.19 -11.74
C VAL A 595 10.47 9.82 -13.13
N LYS A 596 11.32 9.41 -14.07
CA LYS A 596 11.35 9.93 -15.45
C LYS A 596 10.03 9.67 -16.17
N THR A 597 9.58 8.43 -16.20
CA THR A 597 8.34 8.05 -16.90
C THR A 597 7.10 8.58 -16.19
N GLY A 598 7.09 8.52 -14.86
CA GLY A 598 6.00 9.07 -14.04
C GLY A 598 5.88 10.58 -14.16
N SER A 599 6.99 11.33 -14.16
CA SER A 599 6.99 12.78 -14.33
C SER A 599 6.33 13.19 -15.64
N TRP A 600 6.67 12.51 -16.73
CA TRP A 600 6.05 12.78 -18.03
C TRP A 600 4.54 12.54 -17.98
N TYR A 601 4.10 11.36 -17.52
CA TYR A 601 2.69 10.99 -17.52
C TYR A 601 1.84 11.84 -16.59
N ILE A 602 2.29 12.00 -15.34
CA ILE A 602 1.60 12.78 -14.30
C ILE A 602 1.40 14.23 -14.77
N GLY A 603 2.45 14.84 -15.33
CA GLY A 603 2.34 16.21 -15.81
C GLY A 603 1.41 16.34 -17.01
N HIS A 604 1.43 15.38 -17.94
CA HIS A 604 0.52 15.42 -19.08
C HIS A 604 -0.95 15.27 -18.66
N VAL A 605 -1.28 14.37 -17.72
CA VAL A 605 -2.66 14.26 -17.22
C VAL A 605 -3.06 15.48 -16.39
N LEU A 606 -2.15 16.13 -15.66
CA LEU A 606 -2.43 17.36 -14.96
C LEU A 606 -2.69 18.52 -15.94
N ASN A 607 -1.85 18.68 -16.97
CA ASN A 607 -2.00 19.69 -18.01
C ASN A 607 -3.31 19.49 -18.81
N LYS A 608 -3.70 18.23 -19.06
CA LYS A 608 -4.97 17.89 -19.70
C LYS A 608 -6.15 18.57 -19.01
N PHE A 609 -6.14 18.65 -17.69
CA PHE A 609 -7.18 19.27 -16.87
C PHE A 609 -6.81 20.69 -16.41
N LYS A 610 -6.02 21.43 -17.21
CA LYS A 610 -5.69 22.84 -16.98
C LYS A 610 -5.06 23.10 -15.61
N LEU A 611 -4.16 22.23 -15.17
CA LEU A 611 -3.46 22.30 -13.89
C LEU A 611 -4.40 22.27 -12.65
N GLN A 612 -5.62 21.80 -12.80
CA GLN A 612 -6.54 21.61 -11.69
C GLN A 612 -6.07 20.40 -10.87
N ILE A 613 -5.38 20.63 -9.76
CA ILE A 613 -4.72 19.60 -8.95
C ILE A 613 -5.63 18.42 -8.59
N PRO A 614 -6.87 18.60 -8.09
CA PRO A 614 -7.77 17.48 -7.79
C PRO A 614 -8.09 16.64 -9.03
N LEU A 615 -8.39 17.27 -10.16
CA LEU A 615 -8.80 16.60 -11.39
C LEU A 615 -7.64 15.84 -12.03
N GLY A 616 -6.44 16.45 -12.09
CA GLY A 616 -5.22 15.79 -12.54
C GLY A 616 -4.86 14.59 -11.67
N SER A 617 -4.95 14.74 -10.36
CA SER A 617 -4.71 13.65 -9.40
C SER A 617 -5.75 12.52 -9.56
N GLY A 618 -7.03 12.86 -9.69
CA GLY A 618 -8.09 11.90 -9.95
C GLY A 618 -7.88 11.14 -11.26
N SER A 619 -7.39 11.85 -12.28
CA SER A 619 -7.06 11.26 -13.57
C SER A 619 -5.89 10.28 -13.49
N PHE A 620 -4.86 10.60 -12.73
CA PHE A 620 -3.75 9.67 -12.50
C PHE A 620 -4.22 8.38 -11.83
N ASN A 621 -5.11 8.48 -10.83
CA ASN A 621 -5.60 7.32 -10.07
C ASN A 621 -6.64 6.46 -10.81
N SER A 622 -7.55 7.06 -11.58
CA SER A 622 -8.68 6.35 -12.21
C SER A 622 -8.63 6.34 -13.74
N GLY A 623 -7.65 6.97 -14.32
CA GLY A 623 -7.56 7.27 -15.75
C GLY A 623 -8.31 8.54 -16.14
N PRO A 624 -7.97 9.15 -17.30
CA PRO A 624 -8.56 10.43 -17.74
C PRO A 624 -10.05 10.33 -18.08
N ARG A 625 -10.49 9.25 -18.72
CA ARG A 625 -11.88 9.09 -19.18
C ARG A 625 -12.95 9.19 -18.09
N PRO A 626 -12.80 8.58 -16.90
CA PRO A 626 -13.72 8.80 -15.80
C PRO A 626 -13.82 10.27 -15.40
N VAL A 627 -12.68 10.98 -15.28
CA VAL A 627 -12.65 12.37 -14.86
C VAL A 627 -13.33 13.28 -15.90
N MET A 628 -13.10 13.07 -17.19
CA MET A 628 -13.80 13.76 -18.26
C MET A 628 -15.33 13.63 -18.10
N ARG A 629 -15.84 12.37 -17.91
CA ARG A 629 -17.27 12.14 -17.66
C ARG A 629 -17.80 12.84 -16.41
N TRP A 630 -16.99 12.98 -15.36
CA TRP A 630 -17.42 13.71 -14.16
C TRP A 630 -17.46 15.21 -14.39
N ILE A 631 -16.53 15.78 -15.14
CA ILE A 631 -16.55 17.18 -15.57
C ILE A 631 -17.80 17.42 -16.44
N ASP A 632 -18.05 16.61 -17.44
CA ASP A 632 -19.24 16.73 -18.32
C ASP A 632 -20.55 16.71 -17.51
N LYS A 633 -20.59 15.86 -16.48
CA LYS A 633 -21.81 15.67 -15.66
C LYS A 633 -21.98 16.72 -14.56
N TRP A 634 -20.89 17.16 -13.94
CA TRP A 634 -20.92 17.97 -12.72
C TRP A 634 -20.02 19.20 -12.76
N GLY A 635 -19.40 19.51 -13.88
CA GLY A 635 -18.49 20.65 -14.01
C GLY A 635 -19.14 22.03 -13.83
N ASP A 636 -20.49 22.12 -13.82
CA ASP A 636 -21.23 23.34 -13.44
C ASP A 636 -21.23 23.58 -11.91
N ARG A 637 -20.83 22.57 -11.13
CA ARG A 637 -20.70 22.69 -9.68
C ARG A 637 -19.32 23.20 -9.28
N GLU A 638 -19.23 23.72 -8.09
CA GLU A 638 -17.93 24.05 -7.51
C GLU A 638 -17.17 22.77 -7.15
N ILE A 639 -15.84 22.86 -7.07
CA ILE A 639 -14.94 21.71 -6.92
C ILE A 639 -15.23 20.89 -5.64
N ASP A 640 -15.68 21.54 -4.56
CA ASP A 640 -16.06 20.88 -3.32
C ASP A 640 -17.23 19.91 -3.53
N GLU A 641 -18.26 20.35 -4.25
CA GLU A 641 -19.42 19.51 -4.59
C GLU A 641 -19.03 18.42 -5.61
N LEU A 642 -18.29 18.78 -6.66
CA LEU A 642 -17.88 17.80 -7.69
C LEU A 642 -17.08 16.64 -7.07
N VAL A 643 -16.09 16.96 -6.22
CA VAL A 643 -15.23 15.92 -5.61
C VAL A 643 -16.05 15.00 -4.71
N GLU A 644 -17.03 15.49 -3.95
CA GLU A 644 -17.89 14.63 -3.12
C GLU A 644 -18.83 13.74 -3.95
N LEU A 645 -19.13 14.13 -5.18
CA LEU A 645 -19.97 13.35 -6.10
C LEU A 645 -19.20 12.29 -6.88
N VAL A 646 -17.86 12.27 -6.82
CA VAL A 646 -17.04 11.23 -7.45
C VAL A 646 -17.42 9.85 -6.89
N PRO A 647 -17.93 8.92 -7.72
CA PRO A 647 -18.50 7.65 -7.23
C PRO A 647 -17.43 6.65 -6.75
N TYR A 648 -16.17 6.84 -7.18
CA TYR A 648 -15.05 6.00 -6.79
C TYR A 648 -14.44 6.54 -5.49
N THR A 649 -14.83 5.95 -4.35
CA THR A 649 -14.35 6.39 -3.03
C THR A 649 -12.82 6.50 -2.97
N GLN A 650 -12.11 5.52 -3.51
CA GLN A 650 -10.64 5.55 -3.53
C GLN A 650 -10.12 6.78 -4.28
N THR A 651 -10.67 7.09 -5.46
CA THR A 651 -10.24 8.23 -6.28
C THR A 651 -10.62 9.55 -5.62
N ARG A 652 -11.82 9.65 -5.05
CA ARG A 652 -12.25 10.83 -4.30
C ARG A 652 -11.28 11.15 -3.15
N GLU A 653 -10.94 10.18 -2.34
CA GLU A 653 -9.98 10.35 -1.25
C GLU A 653 -8.55 10.63 -1.77
N TYR A 654 -8.20 10.05 -2.92
CA TYR A 654 -6.93 10.33 -3.57
C TYR A 654 -6.83 11.80 -4.02
N MET A 655 -7.85 12.32 -4.69
CA MET A 655 -7.93 13.73 -5.11
C MET A 655 -7.69 14.67 -3.93
N LYS A 656 -8.38 14.44 -2.80
CA LYS A 656 -8.24 15.24 -1.57
C LYS A 656 -6.81 15.13 -1.00
N LYS A 657 -6.32 13.91 -0.80
CA LYS A 657 -5.02 13.66 -0.16
C LYS A 657 -3.83 14.17 -0.95
N VAL A 658 -3.84 14.02 -2.27
CA VAL A 658 -2.77 14.58 -3.11
C VAL A 658 -2.79 16.11 -3.07
N THR A 659 -3.98 16.73 -3.11
CA THR A 659 -4.11 18.19 -3.00
C THR A 659 -3.62 18.70 -1.63
N GLU A 660 -3.97 18.01 -0.53
CA GLU A 660 -3.44 18.31 0.80
C GLU A 660 -1.91 18.20 0.85
N ASN A 661 -1.36 17.12 0.30
CA ASN A 661 0.09 16.92 0.26
C ASN A 661 0.76 18.02 -0.56
N PHE A 662 0.22 18.35 -1.73
CA PHE A 662 0.73 19.42 -2.57
C PHE A 662 0.76 20.78 -1.83
N ALA A 663 -0.33 21.16 -1.15
CA ALA A 663 -0.39 22.37 -0.35
C ALA A 663 0.68 22.41 0.75
N ARG A 664 0.95 21.26 1.40
CA ARG A 664 1.98 21.12 2.42
C ARG A 664 3.38 21.31 1.85
N TYR A 665 3.68 20.71 0.69
CA TYR A 665 4.96 20.93 -0.02
C TYR A 665 5.13 22.38 -0.43
N GLN A 666 4.09 23.03 -0.97
CA GLN A 666 4.13 24.44 -1.32
C GLN A 666 4.45 25.33 -0.11
N TYR A 667 3.86 25.05 1.05
CA TYR A 667 4.14 25.80 2.27
C TYR A 667 5.55 25.54 2.82
N LEU A 668 5.92 24.28 2.95
CA LEU A 668 7.19 23.89 3.58
C LEU A 668 8.42 24.35 2.79
N TYR A 669 8.35 24.30 1.47
CA TYR A 669 9.54 24.49 0.64
C TYR A 669 9.50 25.74 -0.24
N GLU A 670 8.29 26.25 -0.54
CA GLU A 670 8.11 27.46 -1.34
C GLU A 670 7.55 28.63 -0.52
N ASN A 671 7.25 28.40 0.75
CA ASN A 671 6.60 29.37 1.65
C ASN A 671 5.30 29.97 1.05
N LYS A 672 4.57 29.15 0.27
CA LYS A 672 3.32 29.54 -0.39
C LYS A 672 2.12 28.87 0.25
N VAL A 673 1.12 29.66 0.62
CA VAL A 673 -0.19 29.14 1.03
C VAL A 673 -0.99 28.82 -0.23
N TYR A 674 -1.15 27.52 -0.50
CA TYR A 674 -2.00 27.10 -1.61
C TYR A 674 -3.47 27.22 -1.25
N VAL A 675 -4.22 27.90 -2.08
CA VAL A 675 -5.69 28.02 -1.97
C VAL A 675 -6.32 27.26 -3.12
N GLN A 676 -7.18 26.30 -2.78
CA GLN A 676 -7.85 25.50 -3.80
C GLN A 676 -8.93 26.31 -4.52
N PRO A 677 -8.81 26.57 -5.85
CA PRO A 677 -9.85 27.25 -6.60
C PRO A 677 -11.20 26.53 -6.51
N LEU A 678 -12.28 27.29 -6.30
CA LEU A 678 -13.64 26.73 -6.18
C LEU A 678 -14.25 26.42 -7.55
N ALA A 679 -13.99 27.28 -8.54
CA ALA A 679 -14.52 27.09 -9.89
C ALA A 679 -13.85 25.89 -10.57
N VAL A 680 -14.63 25.10 -11.29
CA VAL A 680 -14.15 24.04 -12.17
C VAL A 680 -14.02 24.61 -13.57
N ASP A 681 -12.82 24.52 -14.15
CA ASP A 681 -12.66 24.72 -15.57
C ASP A 681 -13.12 23.47 -16.31
N LYS A 682 -14.21 23.58 -17.06
CA LYS A 682 -14.79 22.46 -17.81
C LYS A 682 -13.97 22.10 -19.06
N ALA A 683 -13.11 23.02 -19.52
CA ALA A 683 -12.28 22.76 -20.67
C ALA A 683 -11.15 21.80 -20.30
N TYR A 684 -11.04 20.71 -21.01
CA TYR A 684 -9.90 19.79 -20.96
C TYR A 684 -9.30 19.63 -22.34
N LEU A 685 -8.02 19.25 -22.42
CA LEU A 685 -7.36 19.02 -23.70
C LEU A 685 -7.90 17.73 -24.33
N ASP A 686 -8.41 17.83 -25.56
CA ASP A 686 -8.73 16.67 -26.38
C ASP A 686 -7.45 16.19 -27.09
N ASP A 687 -6.70 15.41 -26.39
CA ASP A 687 -5.45 14.82 -26.83
C ASP A 687 -5.50 13.28 -26.78
N ARG A 688 -4.42 12.64 -27.26
CA ARG A 688 -4.30 11.18 -27.28
C ARG A 688 -4.10 10.54 -25.89
N ILE A 689 -3.91 11.32 -24.84
CA ILE A 689 -3.68 10.82 -23.47
C ILE A 689 -5.01 10.46 -22.83
N THR A 690 -5.46 9.23 -23.09
CA THR A 690 -6.74 8.68 -22.61
C THR A 690 -6.58 7.38 -21.83
N TYR A 691 -5.32 7.01 -21.52
CA TYR A 691 -4.95 5.74 -20.90
C TYR A 691 -4.34 5.90 -19.51
#